data_e144f3b22ea4d48c45520193f8e6b564
#
_entry.id   e144f3b22ea4d48c45520193f8e6b564
#
_cell.length_a   1.000
_cell.length_b   1.000
_cell.length_c   1.000
_cell.angle_alpha   90.00
_cell.angle_beta   90.00
_cell.angle_gamma   90.00
#
_symmetry.space_group_name_H-M   'P 1'
#
loop_
_entity.id
_entity.type
_entity.pdbx_description
1 polymer ?
#
loop_
_entity_poly.entity_id
_entity_poly.type
_entity_poly.pdbx_seq_one_letter_code
_entity_poly.pdbx_strand_id
1 'polypeptide(L)'
;MGQVTSWVSDRALPKEENPFYVETKSYIKQSNYIVGVLEKKSDSEIILPISNENSKFELSIKSYQYGIFHISFDLKDKSLKYKNKTDVGKNLNPIKFESIIEEKEKIIITSKDDSKDSEINIYKIIIYLSNFELEYFINDNLLFSLNKNKNLNIIYDCNSSNNKILKSNTADMIYYNMNELYGLPERLSQLFLKDEVYRLFNSDACLQPGSIKSIYGSIPMLHGINKNYILTIFNNNSSDQYVEIKTNNEKKEKNVLWLMEGGIIDLYLFSDTNYYRNYKKMSEITGYSIMPPLWALGYHQCRWGYKDCNDAIEVEKKFNELNIPFDCFWFDIEHTDQKKYFTWDQQLFGNIKELLDKLNNEHRYFVTIIDPHIKKDNDYFVCNKLKEKDIFVKKINKGNKDELEDYEGPCWPGVSYYVDFINYNKALSIYKDLYKSTNSYFFNFTNFGTWVDMNEPSVFTMVRSEEGTMPKSNVHNDGTQLVEHREVHNIYGYFYQKVVYESLKNRLGENNRAFVLTRSFYAGSQKHGFVWTGDQGSSFEYFNSSIETNMINSLCGISGTGSDVGGFINNPTPELMKVWYNLGNFYPFFRGHSSIGTIRREPWLFEKEICDSIIESIRLRYHLLMYVYTKFYEHIKNGIPILKPMWMKFRDNFDDFINTKEQGSLFIFGDELIGCNSYTITDREIDILINKLKVPIYNLNGEKFKKIEEKTVETLFIGGNIIPWTENIEKCSYYVKTAPITLKIFVDENRNAIGHYYLDDGISIDTNKEYIYMEYTIKDKILKSKNLNNIDDFEKKNLNEIPIYNRIEIFGYGKINSVKSELKELKVNYEPKNDCNIIELLDNKIKINKSFEIEFVQ
;
A
#
# COMPACT_ATOMS: atom_id res chain seq x y z
N MET A 1 -30.38 15.32 8.31
CA MET A 1 -30.31 14.80 6.92
C MET A 1 -29.82 15.84 5.91
N GLY A 2 -30.11 17.12 6.03
CA GLY A 2 -29.66 18.13 5.05
C GLY A 2 -28.18 18.57 5.13
N GLN A 3 -27.46 18.25 6.19
CA GLN A 3 -26.06 18.69 6.35
C GLN A 3 -25.02 17.75 5.73
N VAL A 4 -25.30 16.46 5.62
CA VAL A 4 -24.32 15.48 5.08
C VAL A 4 -24.27 15.54 3.54
N THR A 5 -25.38 15.81 2.87
CA THR A 5 -25.43 15.92 1.40
C THR A 5 -24.86 17.24 0.86
N SER A 6 -24.90 18.33 1.64
CA SER A 6 -24.23 19.60 1.24
C SER A 6 -22.72 19.54 1.36
N TRP A 7 -22.16 18.66 2.19
CA TRP A 7 -20.72 18.52 2.39
C TRP A 7 -19.98 17.90 1.18
N VAL A 8 -20.70 17.09 0.40
CA VAL A 8 -20.11 16.39 -0.77
C VAL A 8 -20.06 17.28 -2.01
N SER A 9 -21.02 18.20 -2.18
CA SER A 9 -21.11 19.03 -3.39
C SER A 9 -20.26 20.30 -3.36
N ASP A 10 -19.97 20.86 -2.19
CA ASP A 10 -19.30 22.18 -2.07
C ASP A 10 -17.77 22.10 -1.95
N ARG A 11 -17.20 20.90 -1.75
CA ARG A 11 -15.74 20.71 -1.64
C ARG A 11 -15.01 20.45 -2.96
N ALA A 12 -15.74 20.25 -4.05
CA ALA A 12 -15.15 20.27 -5.38
C ALA A 12 -14.74 21.72 -5.72
N LEU A 13 -13.49 22.07 -5.45
CA LEU A 13 -12.94 23.33 -5.97
C LEU A 13 -13.14 23.32 -7.49
N PRO A 14 -13.61 24.45 -8.08
CA PRO A 14 -13.63 24.61 -9.53
C PRO A 14 -12.23 24.33 -10.10
N LYS A 15 -12.14 24.04 -11.39
CA LYS A 15 -10.89 23.95 -12.17
C LYS A 15 -10.02 25.22 -12.12
N GLU A 16 -10.36 26.17 -11.26
CA GLU A 16 -9.61 27.40 -11.05
C GLU A 16 -8.27 27.07 -10.38
N GLU A 17 -7.26 27.43 -11.08
CA GLU A 17 -5.84 27.33 -10.85
C GLU A 17 -5.49 27.62 -9.38
N ASN A 18 -4.84 26.65 -8.70
CA ASN A 18 -4.32 26.90 -7.36
C ASN A 18 -3.35 28.08 -7.40
N PRO A 19 -3.57 29.14 -6.61
CA PRO A 19 -2.74 30.35 -6.65
C PRO A 19 -1.24 30.08 -6.51
N PHE A 20 -0.85 29.10 -5.66
CA PHE A 20 0.55 28.73 -5.49
C PHE A 20 1.18 28.18 -6.78
N TYR A 21 0.48 27.27 -7.48
CA TYR A 21 0.99 26.73 -8.75
C TYR A 21 1.17 27.81 -9.81
N VAL A 22 0.16 28.68 -9.98
CA VAL A 22 0.19 29.79 -10.95
C VAL A 22 1.27 30.80 -10.60
N GLU A 23 1.33 31.25 -9.36
CA GLU A 23 2.35 32.19 -8.89
C GLU A 23 3.75 31.59 -9.09
N THR A 24 4.00 30.36 -8.62
CA THR A 24 5.32 29.72 -8.74
C THR A 24 5.71 29.54 -10.20
N LYS A 25 4.77 29.09 -11.07
CA LYS A 25 5.05 28.93 -12.50
C LYS A 25 5.40 30.27 -13.18
N SER A 26 4.82 31.36 -12.74
CA SER A 26 5.14 32.73 -13.27
C SER A 26 6.54 33.21 -12.85
N TYR A 27 7.11 32.67 -11.76
CA TYR A 27 8.45 32.97 -11.26
C TYR A 27 9.55 32.05 -11.78
N ILE A 28 9.21 30.95 -12.48
CA ILE A 28 10.21 30.06 -13.09
C ILE A 28 10.92 30.83 -14.18
N LYS A 29 12.15 31.23 -13.92
CA LYS A 29 13.05 31.82 -14.91
C LYS A 29 14.03 30.76 -15.37
N GLN A 30 14.34 30.75 -16.65
CA GLN A 30 15.44 29.89 -17.13
C GLN A 30 16.71 30.21 -16.34
N SER A 31 17.24 29.19 -15.66
CA SER A 31 18.40 29.33 -14.77
C SER A 31 19.61 28.62 -15.38
N ASN A 32 20.62 29.40 -15.70
CA ASN A 32 21.92 28.89 -16.11
C ASN A 32 22.80 28.73 -14.86
N TYR A 33 22.94 27.50 -14.41
CA TYR A 33 23.83 27.18 -13.27
C TYR A 33 25.17 26.71 -13.77
N ILE A 34 26.23 27.13 -13.05
CA ILE A 34 27.61 26.69 -13.26
C ILE A 34 27.97 25.73 -12.14
N VAL A 35 28.60 24.64 -12.50
CA VAL A 35 29.11 23.64 -11.56
C VAL A 35 30.53 24.00 -11.15
N GLY A 36 30.80 24.06 -9.85
CA GLY A 36 32.13 24.30 -9.31
C GLY A 36 33.00 23.04 -9.24
N VAL A 37 34.11 23.17 -8.53
CA VAL A 37 35.08 22.08 -8.37
C VAL A 37 34.49 20.92 -7.58
N LEU A 38 34.70 19.71 -8.06
CA LEU A 38 34.26 18.49 -7.41
C LEU A 38 34.99 18.30 -6.07
N GLU A 39 34.21 18.00 -5.03
CA GLU A 39 34.72 17.58 -3.73
C GLU A 39 34.30 16.12 -3.48
N LYS A 40 35.29 15.26 -3.39
CA LYS A 40 35.04 13.84 -3.04
C LYS A 40 34.97 13.72 -1.52
N LYS A 41 33.73 13.45 -0.98
CA LYS A 41 33.52 13.22 0.46
C LYS A 41 33.94 11.83 0.91
N SER A 42 33.67 10.82 0.07
CA SER A 42 34.01 9.42 0.31
C SER A 42 34.12 8.66 -1.01
N ASP A 43 34.39 7.37 -0.96
CA ASP A 43 34.36 6.53 -2.17
C ASP A 43 32.95 6.37 -2.77
N SER A 44 31.90 6.66 -2.00
CA SER A 44 30.50 6.55 -2.40
C SER A 44 29.74 7.89 -2.47
N GLU A 45 30.38 9.03 -2.16
CA GLU A 45 29.74 10.34 -2.13
C GLU A 45 30.62 11.44 -2.71
N ILE A 46 30.05 12.23 -3.63
CA ILE A 46 30.65 13.44 -4.14
C ILE A 46 29.76 14.64 -3.84
N ILE A 47 30.39 15.83 -3.75
CA ILE A 47 29.69 17.11 -3.62
C ILE A 47 30.19 18.04 -4.72
N LEU A 48 29.22 18.77 -5.33
CA LEU A 48 29.46 19.78 -6.35
C LEU A 48 28.80 21.09 -5.95
N PRO A 49 29.56 22.17 -5.76
CA PRO A 49 28.96 23.50 -5.64
C PRO A 49 28.25 23.88 -6.95
N ILE A 50 27.02 24.33 -6.87
CA ILE A 50 26.24 24.81 -8.01
C ILE A 50 25.81 26.25 -7.75
N SER A 51 26.02 27.14 -8.72
CA SER A 51 25.70 28.55 -8.52
C SER A 51 25.26 29.25 -9.82
N ASN A 52 24.44 30.28 -9.66
CA ASN A 52 24.19 31.31 -10.64
C ASN A 52 24.29 32.69 -9.96
N GLU A 53 23.91 33.74 -10.64
CA GLU A 53 23.96 35.10 -10.10
C GLU A 53 23.12 35.29 -8.82
N ASN A 54 22.06 34.49 -8.65
CA ASN A 54 21.05 34.67 -7.61
C ASN A 54 21.07 33.61 -6.50
N SER A 55 21.67 32.46 -6.76
CA SER A 55 21.59 31.31 -5.82
C SER A 55 22.87 30.45 -5.80
N LYS A 56 23.18 29.92 -4.63
CA LYS A 56 24.30 28.97 -4.41
C LYS A 56 23.84 27.82 -3.56
N PHE A 57 24.04 26.60 -4.03
CA PHE A 57 23.72 25.38 -3.32
C PHE A 57 24.73 24.27 -3.61
N GLU A 58 24.64 23.19 -2.88
CA GLU A 58 25.49 22.00 -3.03
C GLU A 58 24.65 20.86 -3.59
N LEU A 59 25.11 20.24 -4.66
CA LEU A 59 24.62 18.97 -5.17
C LEU A 59 25.42 17.85 -4.54
N SER A 60 24.77 16.97 -3.77
CA SER A 60 25.34 15.71 -3.30
C SER A 60 24.83 14.54 -4.13
N ILE A 61 25.73 13.67 -4.57
CA ILE A 61 25.41 12.41 -5.25
C ILE A 61 26.04 11.27 -4.48
N LYS A 62 25.19 10.32 -4.03
CA LYS A 62 25.62 9.10 -3.33
C LYS A 62 25.22 7.87 -4.12
N SER A 63 26.10 6.87 -4.10
CA SER A 63 25.84 5.55 -4.69
C SER A 63 25.58 4.51 -3.60
N TYR A 64 24.55 3.70 -3.82
CA TYR A 64 24.14 2.62 -2.93
C TYR A 64 24.04 1.29 -3.68
N GLN A 65 23.96 0.20 -2.94
CA GLN A 65 23.75 -1.15 -3.48
C GLN A 65 22.62 -1.17 -4.51
N TYR A 66 22.66 -2.12 -5.42
CA TYR A 66 21.68 -2.31 -6.50
C TYR A 66 21.61 -1.16 -7.53
N GLY A 67 22.62 -0.27 -7.59
CA GLY A 67 22.60 0.86 -8.53
C GLY A 67 21.58 1.95 -8.19
N ILE A 68 21.33 2.14 -6.91
CA ILE A 68 20.48 3.24 -6.40
C ILE A 68 21.36 4.48 -6.23
N PHE A 69 20.91 5.62 -6.78
CA PHE A 69 21.54 6.92 -6.54
C PHE A 69 20.63 7.79 -5.68
N HIS A 70 21.24 8.48 -4.72
CA HIS A 70 20.60 9.55 -3.97
C HIS A 70 21.19 10.88 -4.39
N ILE A 71 20.36 11.77 -4.91
CA ILE A 71 20.70 13.07 -5.47
C ILE A 71 19.99 14.13 -4.67
N SER A 72 20.72 14.97 -3.94
CA SER A 72 20.11 16.01 -3.12
C SER A 72 20.72 17.38 -3.37
N PHE A 73 19.85 18.42 -3.37
CA PHE A 73 20.26 19.80 -3.50
C PHE A 73 20.07 20.49 -2.15
N ASP A 74 21.16 20.94 -1.54
CA ASP A 74 21.14 21.56 -0.21
C ASP A 74 21.74 22.97 -0.27
N LEU A 75 21.24 23.89 0.55
CA LEU A 75 21.89 25.18 0.77
C LEU A 75 23.04 25.00 1.76
N LYS A 76 24.10 25.83 1.62
CA LYS A 76 25.19 25.87 2.60
C LYS A 76 24.72 26.25 4.00
N ASP A 77 23.71 27.11 4.08
CA ASP A 77 23.09 27.48 5.36
C ASP A 77 22.01 26.46 5.73
N LYS A 78 22.42 25.44 6.49
CA LYS A 78 21.58 24.32 6.91
C LYS A 78 20.46 24.70 7.88
N SER A 79 20.45 25.92 8.43
CA SER A 79 19.47 26.38 9.41
C SER A 79 18.09 26.70 8.81
N LEU A 80 18.00 26.84 7.49
CA LEU A 80 16.81 27.36 6.80
C LEU A 80 15.91 26.29 6.15
N LYS A 81 16.25 24.98 6.28
CA LYS A 81 15.57 23.94 5.50
C LYS A 81 15.11 22.76 6.34
N TYR A 82 13.85 22.39 6.13
CA TYR A 82 13.34 21.12 6.59
C TYR A 82 13.84 20.00 5.69
N LYS A 83 14.45 18.98 6.31
CA LYS A 83 14.70 17.68 5.68
C LYS A 83 13.69 16.67 6.21
N ASN A 84 13.08 15.93 5.32
CA ASN A 84 12.14 14.90 5.72
C ASN A 84 12.81 13.90 6.69
N LYS A 85 12.20 13.72 7.87
CA LYS A 85 12.72 12.87 8.97
C LYS A 85 12.07 11.49 9.01
N THR A 86 11.38 11.07 7.96
CA THR A 86 10.91 9.68 7.84
C THR A 86 12.09 8.71 7.79
N ASP A 87 11.81 7.41 7.95
CA ASP A 87 12.86 6.38 7.92
C ASP A 87 13.29 5.95 6.50
N VAL A 88 12.92 6.74 5.48
CA VAL A 88 13.29 6.49 4.08
C VAL A 88 14.81 6.59 3.90
N GLY A 89 15.37 5.60 3.22
CA GLY A 89 16.81 5.54 2.88
C GLY A 89 17.76 5.25 4.03
N LYS A 90 17.28 5.12 5.27
CA LYS A 90 18.15 4.93 6.46
C LYS A 90 18.96 3.64 6.45
N ASN A 91 18.45 2.59 5.81
CA ASN A 91 19.09 1.27 5.80
C ASN A 91 19.87 0.96 4.51
N LEU A 92 20.01 1.94 3.61
CA LEU A 92 20.76 1.76 2.39
C LEU A 92 22.26 1.63 2.68
N ASN A 93 22.90 0.64 2.06
CA ASN A 93 24.33 0.41 2.18
C ASN A 93 25.07 1.16 1.07
N PRO A 94 25.95 2.14 1.40
CA PRO A 94 26.73 2.85 0.41
C PRO A 94 27.71 1.92 -0.31
N ILE A 95 27.86 2.10 -1.62
CA ILE A 95 28.88 1.39 -2.42
C ILE A 95 29.80 2.38 -3.13
N LYS A 96 31.03 1.96 -3.35
CA LYS A 96 32.03 2.73 -4.06
C LYS A 96 31.61 2.95 -5.51
N PHE A 97 31.82 4.17 -6.03
CA PHE A 97 31.76 4.41 -7.47
C PHE A 97 32.81 3.55 -8.20
N GLU A 98 32.41 2.97 -9.33
CA GLU A 98 33.34 2.20 -10.19
C GLU A 98 34.38 3.14 -10.80
N SER A 99 33.97 4.30 -11.30
CA SER A 99 34.86 5.37 -11.77
C SER A 99 34.24 6.76 -11.63
N ILE A 100 35.13 7.76 -11.50
CA ILE A 100 34.79 9.18 -11.63
C ILE A 100 35.80 9.76 -12.61
N ILE A 101 35.36 10.27 -13.74
CA ILE A 101 36.20 10.86 -14.79
C ILE A 101 35.82 12.34 -14.93
N GLU A 102 36.80 13.22 -14.68
CA GLU A 102 36.61 14.66 -14.84
C GLU A 102 37.20 15.07 -16.21
N GLU A 103 36.35 15.56 -17.08
CA GLU A 103 36.68 16.17 -18.36
C GLU A 103 36.50 17.69 -18.31
N LYS A 104 36.94 18.42 -19.30
CA LYS A 104 36.85 19.90 -19.33
C LYS A 104 35.41 20.43 -19.23
N GLU A 105 34.46 19.71 -19.77
CA GLU A 105 33.06 20.17 -19.90
C GLU A 105 32.06 19.34 -19.10
N LYS A 106 32.47 18.19 -18.59
CA LYS A 106 31.59 17.24 -17.88
C LYS A 106 32.32 16.36 -16.90
N ILE A 107 31.56 15.83 -15.94
CA ILE A 107 31.98 14.77 -15.04
C ILE A 107 31.16 13.52 -15.36
N ILE A 108 31.84 12.38 -15.49
CA ILE A 108 31.22 11.08 -15.73
C ILE A 108 31.42 10.21 -14.50
N ILE A 109 30.34 9.72 -13.92
CA ILE A 109 30.31 8.83 -12.76
C ILE A 109 29.73 7.50 -13.20
N THR A 110 30.43 6.40 -12.91
CA THR A 110 29.88 5.06 -13.14
C THR A 110 29.70 4.31 -11.82
N SER A 111 28.68 3.49 -11.76
CA SER A 111 28.38 2.56 -10.67
C SER A 111 27.94 1.23 -11.29
N LYS A 112 28.08 0.16 -10.54
CA LYS A 112 27.76 -1.19 -11.02
C LYS A 112 26.86 -1.87 -10.00
N ASP A 113 25.95 -2.67 -10.49
CA ASP A 113 25.16 -3.56 -9.65
C ASP A 113 26.09 -4.64 -9.06
N ASP A 114 26.14 -4.73 -7.74
CA ASP A 114 26.93 -5.72 -7.00
C ASP A 114 26.05 -6.91 -6.54
N SER A 115 24.81 -6.98 -7.01
CA SER A 115 23.95 -8.12 -6.75
C SER A 115 24.52 -9.41 -7.37
N LYS A 116 24.33 -10.53 -6.67
CA LYS A 116 24.75 -11.86 -7.17
C LYS A 116 23.88 -12.38 -8.31
N ASP A 117 22.91 -11.58 -8.78
CA ASP A 117 22.03 -11.93 -9.87
C ASP A 117 22.77 -11.90 -11.22
N SER A 118 22.41 -12.79 -12.14
CA SER A 118 23.13 -13.12 -13.37
C SER A 118 23.28 -12.00 -14.39
N GLU A 119 22.57 -10.89 -14.26
CA GLU A 119 22.68 -9.73 -15.16
C GLU A 119 23.20 -8.52 -14.39
N ILE A 120 24.43 -8.14 -14.71
CA ILE A 120 25.09 -6.97 -14.12
C ILE A 120 24.72 -5.75 -14.95
N ASN A 121 23.97 -4.81 -14.37
CA ASN A 121 23.71 -3.51 -14.99
C ASN A 121 24.83 -2.52 -14.64
N ILE A 122 25.22 -1.72 -15.63
CA ILE A 122 26.13 -0.59 -15.46
C ILE A 122 25.31 0.69 -15.50
N TYR A 123 25.44 1.52 -14.47
CA TYR A 123 24.77 2.80 -14.34
C TYR A 123 25.77 3.93 -14.53
N LYS A 124 25.37 4.97 -15.29
CA LYS A 124 26.24 6.10 -15.59
C LYS A 124 25.47 7.41 -15.39
N ILE A 125 26.09 8.34 -14.68
CA ILE A 125 25.63 9.74 -14.58
C ILE A 125 26.63 10.62 -15.28
N ILE A 126 26.15 11.51 -16.15
CA ILE A 126 26.93 12.56 -16.78
C ILE A 126 26.44 13.91 -16.26
N ILE A 127 27.35 14.76 -15.77
CA ILE A 127 27.06 16.09 -15.26
C ILE A 127 27.77 17.11 -16.15
N TYR A 128 27.02 17.99 -16.80
CA TYR A 128 27.58 19.09 -17.62
C TYR A 128 27.89 20.30 -16.77
N LEU A 129 29.08 20.94 -16.96
CA LEU A 129 29.65 21.92 -16.02
C LEU A 129 29.26 23.37 -16.32
N SER A 130 29.21 23.76 -17.60
CA SER A 130 28.97 25.13 -18.01
C SER A 130 27.50 25.58 -17.93
N ASN A 131 26.61 24.61 -18.10
CA ASN A 131 25.16 24.75 -17.91
C ASN A 131 24.71 23.45 -17.21
N PHE A 132 24.52 23.52 -15.92
CA PHE A 132 24.17 22.32 -15.15
C PHE A 132 23.02 21.56 -15.78
N GLU A 133 23.33 20.34 -16.18
CA GLU A 133 22.41 19.31 -16.63
C GLU A 133 22.96 17.97 -16.13
N LEU A 134 22.10 17.05 -15.71
CA LEU A 134 22.45 15.70 -15.33
C LEU A 134 21.73 14.72 -16.23
N GLU A 135 22.46 13.78 -16.84
CA GLU A 135 21.94 12.68 -17.61
C GLU A 135 22.21 11.34 -16.90
N TYR A 136 21.25 10.41 -16.98
CA TYR A 136 21.35 9.07 -16.37
C TYR A 136 21.11 7.97 -17.39
N PHE A 137 21.99 6.99 -17.35
CA PHE A 137 22.04 5.87 -18.30
C PHE A 137 22.04 4.53 -17.56
N ILE A 138 21.44 3.52 -18.17
CA ILE A 138 21.60 2.10 -17.85
C ILE A 138 22.15 1.37 -19.11
N ASN A 139 23.27 0.66 -18.98
CA ASN A 139 23.90 -0.08 -20.09
C ASN A 139 23.99 0.79 -21.38
N ASP A 140 24.48 2.04 -21.24
CA ASP A 140 24.59 3.08 -22.27
C ASP A 140 23.29 3.60 -22.91
N ASN A 141 22.13 3.16 -22.42
CA ASN A 141 20.85 3.72 -22.84
C ASN A 141 20.47 4.92 -21.96
N LEU A 142 20.28 6.10 -22.57
CA LEU A 142 19.80 7.30 -21.89
C LEU A 142 18.33 7.10 -21.49
N LEU A 143 18.06 7.15 -20.18
CA LEU A 143 16.70 7.01 -19.66
C LEU A 143 16.14 8.30 -19.04
N PHE A 144 17.01 9.19 -18.56
CA PHE A 144 16.58 10.33 -17.77
C PHE A 144 17.54 11.51 -17.89
N SER A 145 16.99 12.74 -17.84
CA SER A 145 17.78 13.94 -17.56
C SER A 145 17.08 14.87 -16.56
N LEU A 146 17.90 15.60 -15.81
CA LEU A 146 17.49 16.63 -14.86
C LEU A 146 18.03 17.97 -15.34
N ASN A 147 17.18 19.00 -15.32
CA ASN A 147 17.48 20.39 -15.69
C ASN A 147 17.84 20.63 -17.17
N LYS A 148 17.42 19.77 -18.08
CA LYS A 148 17.59 19.95 -19.53
C LYS A 148 16.92 21.22 -20.06
N ASN A 149 15.74 21.53 -19.52
CA ASN A 149 14.95 22.69 -19.90
C ASN A 149 15.27 23.93 -19.06
N LYS A 150 16.26 23.83 -18.14
CA LYS A 150 16.76 24.95 -17.31
C LYS A 150 15.71 25.56 -16.38
N ASN A 151 14.79 24.73 -15.89
CA ASN A 151 13.74 25.14 -14.96
C ASN A 151 14.04 24.73 -13.50
N LEU A 152 15.28 24.33 -13.19
CA LEU A 152 15.71 24.12 -11.81
C LEU A 152 15.78 25.46 -11.09
N ASN A 153 14.98 25.65 -10.05
CA ASN A 153 15.01 26.83 -9.22
C ASN A 153 14.86 26.43 -7.76
N ILE A 154 15.63 27.09 -6.91
CA ILE A 154 15.53 27.00 -5.45
C ILE A 154 15.37 28.41 -4.94
N ILE A 155 14.15 28.78 -4.53
CA ILE A 155 13.80 30.12 -4.12
C ILE A 155 13.66 30.16 -2.59
N TYR A 156 14.51 30.97 -1.96
CA TYR A 156 14.44 31.31 -0.54
C TYR A 156 14.45 32.82 -0.42
N ASP A 157 13.30 33.43 -0.27
CA ASP A 157 13.24 34.86 0.02
C ASP A 157 13.20 35.07 1.54
N CYS A 158 14.33 35.46 2.11
CA CYS A 158 14.45 35.84 3.51
C CYS A 158 13.96 37.27 3.81
N ASN A 159 13.63 38.05 2.79
CA ASN A 159 13.46 39.53 2.93
C ASN A 159 12.27 40.10 2.15
N SER A 160 11.13 39.42 2.07
CA SER A 160 9.98 40.11 1.47
C SER A 160 9.39 41.15 2.42
N SER A 161 9.30 42.39 1.97
CA SER A 161 8.68 43.52 2.68
C SER A 161 7.21 43.32 3.05
N ASN A 162 6.61 42.20 2.65
CA ASN A 162 5.19 41.86 2.86
C ASN A 162 4.95 40.61 3.71
N ASN A 163 5.94 40.10 4.47
CA ASN A 163 5.80 38.90 5.33
C ASN A 163 5.34 37.60 4.62
N LYS A 164 5.44 37.51 3.31
CA LYS A 164 5.24 36.26 2.55
C LYS A 164 6.62 35.69 2.21
N ILE A 165 7.07 34.73 2.99
CA ILE A 165 8.24 33.90 2.65
C ILE A 165 7.78 32.91 1.57
N LEU A 166 8.05 33.20 0.31
CA LEU A 166 7.86 32.26 -0.79
C LEU A 166 9.05 31.28 -0.79
N LYS A 167 8.85 30.12 -0.19
CA LYS A 167 9.76 29.00 -0.33
C LYS A 167 9.21 28.13 -1.45
N SER A 168 9.92 27.99 -2.55
CA SER A 168 9.53 27.05 -3.60
C SER A 168 10.76 26.46 -4.28
N ASN A 169 10.63 25.19 -4.63
CA ASN A 169 11.64 24.47 -5.42
C ASN A 169 11.00 23.96 -6.70
N THR A 170 11.72 24.04 -7.81
CA THR A 170 11.29 23.43 -9.08
C THR A 170 12.42 22.59 -9.67
N ALA A 171 12.04 21.47 -10.30
CA ALA A 171 12.97 20.61 -11.00
C ALA A 171 12.32 20.08 -12.28
N ASP A 172 12.92 20.33 -13.45
CA ASP A 172 12.49 19.70 -14.68
C ASP A 172 13.25 18.42 -14.95
N MET A 173 12.51 17.42 -15.43
CA MET A 173 12.96 16.09 -15.67
C MET A 173 12.46 15.61 -17.03
N ILE A 174 13.25 14.82 -17.74
CA ILE A 174 12.82 14.17 -18.97
C ILE A 174 13.03 12.67 -18.84
N TYR A 175 11.98 11.91 -19.11
CA TYR A 175 12.01 10.46 -19.25
C TYR A 175 12.08 10.13 -20.75
N TYR A 176 13.13 9.41 -21.14
CA TYR A 176 13.38 9.07 -22.55
C TYR A 176 12.87 7.68 -22.92
N ASN A 177 12.22 7.56 -24.06
CA ASN A 177 11.76 6.31 -24.64
C ASN A 177 10.82 5.50 -23.74
N MET A 178 10.12 6.14 -22.80
CA MET A 178 9.12 5.48 -21.97
C MET A 178 7.76 5.48 -22.68
N ASN A 179 7.10 4.32 -22.69
CA ASN A 179 5.75 4.21 -23.21
C ASN A 179 4.78 4.96 -22.30
N GLU A 180 4.79 4.65 -21.01
CA GLU A 180 3.88 5.22 -20.04
C GLU A 180 4.57 5.65 -18.75
N LEU A 181 3.95 6.60 -18.05
CA LEU A 181 4.26 6.99 -16.68
C LEU A 181 3.12 6.58 -15.75
N TYR A 182 3.44 6.12 -14.53
CA TYR A 182 2.48 5.83 -13.47
C TYR A 182 3.10 6.08 -12.08
N GLY A 183 2.26 6.04 -11.05
CA GLY A 183 2.67 6.34 -9.68
C GLY A 183 1.88 7.53 -9.10
N LEU A 184 2.50 8.34 -8.25
CA LEU A 184 1.92 9.51 -7.59
C LEU A 184 0.59 9.17 -6.85
N PRO A 185 0.48 8.11 -5.99
CA PRO A 185 -0.72 7.89 -5.22
C PRO A 185 -0.95 9.04 -4.20
N GLU A 186 -2.13 9.22 -3.68
CA GLU A 186 -3.33 8.44 -3.86
C GLU A 186 -4.35 9.24 -4.66
N ARG A 187 -5.01 8.64 -5.64
CA ARG A 187 -6.01 9.32 -6.46
C ARG A 187 -6.97 8.32 -7.12
N LEU A 188 -8.19 8.78 -7.40
CA LEU A 188 -9.24 8.01 -8.08
C LEU A 188 -9.15 8.20 -9.60
N SER A 189 -8.03 7.81 -10.22
CA SER A 189 -7.81 7.95 -11.66
C SER A 189 -7.22 6.69 -12.26
N GLN A 190 -7.10 6.64 -13.59
CA GLN A 190 -6.47 5.54 -14.30
C GLN A 190 -5.01 5.35 -13.86
N LEU A 191 -4.48 4.12 -14.00
CA LEU A 191 -3.11 3.78 -13.63
C LEU A 191 -2.09 4.68 -14.33
N PHE A 192 -2.22 4.83 -15.66
CA PHE A 192 -1.31 5.65 -16.45
C PHE A 192 -1.63 7.12 -16.37
N LEU A 193 -0.58 7.91 -16.17
CA LEU A 193 -0.65 9.36 -16.05
C LEU A 193 -0.75 10.01 -17.43
N LYS A 194 -1.67 10.95 -17.56
CA LYS A 194 -1.88 11.74 -18.78
C LYS A 194 -1.11 13.07 -18.71
N ASP A 195 -1.15 13.83 -19.81
CA ASP A 195 -0.62 15.20 -19.88
C ASP A 195 -1.50 16.15 -19.05
N GLU A 196 -1.22 16.21 -17.76
CA GLU A 196 -2.00 16.93 -16.74
C GLU A 196 -1.08 17.46 -15.64
N VAL A 197 -1.63 18.20 -14.68
CA VAL A 197 -0.95 18.66 -13.47
C VAL A 197 -1.48 17.89 -12.27
N TYR A 198 -0.68 17.02 -11.73
CA TYR A 198 -1.00 16.21 -10.54
C TYR A 198 -0.56 16.92 -9.28
N ARG A 199 -1.40 16.96 -8.26
CA ARG A 199 -1.05 17.50 -6.95
C ARG A 199 -0.90 16.37 -5.93
N LEU A 200 0.11 16.47 -5.07
CA LEU A 200 0.35 15.60 -3.92
C LEU A 200 0.16 16.42 -2.64
N PHE A 201 -1.03 16.32 -2.07
CA PHE A 201 -1.45 17.02 -0.86
C PHE A 201 -2.54 16.22 -0.16
N ASN A 202 -2.23 15.63 0.99
CA ASN A 202 -3.15 14.80 1.74
C ASN A 202 -4.36 15.63 2.18
N SER A 203 -5.56 15.22 1.81
CA SER A 203 -6.78 15.94 2.16
C SER A 203 -7.98 15.02 2.33
N ASP A 204 -8.85 15.37 3.25
CA ASP A 204 -10.15 14.69 3.43
C ASP A 204 -11.09 15.12 2.28
N ALA A 205 -10.93 14.48 1.13
CA ALA A 205 -11.63 14.84 -0.09
C ALA A 205 -12.35 13.64 -0.71
N CYS A 206 -13.69 13.66 -0.66
CA CYS A 206 -14.54 12.73 -1.41
C CYS A 206 -14.58 13.16 -2.89
N LEU A 207 -13.57 12.80 -3.66
CA LEU A 207 -13.47 13.14 -5.08
C LEU A 207 -14.19 12.12 -5.96
N GLN A 208 -14.67 12.58 -7.11
CA GLN A 208 -15.25 11.71 -8.12
C GLN A 208 -14.15 10.91 -8.87
N PRO A 209 -14.44 9.68 -9.33
CA PRO A 209 -13.56 8.93 -10.21
C PRO A 209 -13.12 9.74 -11.43
N GLY A 210 -11.86 9.58 -11.82
CA GLY A 210 -11.22 10.38 -12.88
C GLY A 210 -10.59 11.69 -12.38
N SER A 211 -10.66 12.01 -11.10
CA SER A 211 -9.99 13.17 -10.52
C SER A 211 -8.47 12.98 -10.55
N ILE A 212 -7.75 14.03 -10.95
CA ILE A 212 -6.29 14.12 -10.95
C ILE A 212 -5.72 14.63 -9.61
N LYS A 213 -6.59 15.07 -8.70
CA LYS A 213 -6.18 15.53 -7.35
C LYS A 213 -5.90 14.33 -6.46
N SER A 214 -4.94 14.48 -5.54
CA SER A 214 -4.74 13.51 -4.47
C SER A 214 -5.93 13.52 -3.51
N ILE A 215 -6.12 12.37 -2.89
CA ILE A 215 -7.09 12.19 -1.81
C ILE A 215 -6.32 12.08 -0.48
N TYR A 216 -6.40 10.99 0.25
CA TYR A 216 -5.98 10.92 1.64
C TYR A 216 -4.49 10.72 1.86
N GLY A 217 -3.77 10.12 0.91
CA GLY A 217 -2.34 9.81 1.02
C GLY A 217 -1.51 10.37 -0.13
N SER A 218 -0.18 10.45 0.06
CA SER A 218 0.74 10.91 -0.98
C SER A 218 2.07 10.17 -0.92
N ILE A 219 2.49 9.60 -2.05
CA ILE A 219 3.86 9.13 -2.24
C ILE A 219 4.44 9.80 -3.48
N PRO A 220 5.42 10.70 -3.34
CA PRO A 220 6.02 11.41 -4.47
C PRO A 220 6.97 10.52 -5.29
N MET A 221 6.41 9.46 -5.89
CA MET A 221 7.13 8.45 -6.65
C MET A 221 6.54 8.35 -8.05
N LEU A 222 7.40 8.43 -9.06
CA LEU A 222 7.03 8.39 -10.47
C LEU A 222 7.83 7.31 -11.19
N HIS A 223 7.12 6.38 -11.80
CA HIS A 223 7.68 5.30 -12.60
C HIS A 223 7.47 5.56 -14.09
N GLY A 224 8.52 5.32 -14.88
CA GLY A 224 8.43 5.25 -16.32
C GLY A 224 8.73 3.84 -16.81
N ILE A 225 7.96 3.34 -17.76
CA ILE A 225 8.13 1.98 -18.29
C ILE A 225 8.17 1.94 -19.82
N ASN A 226 8.96 1.00 -20.32
CA ASN A 226 8.87 0.43 -21.66
C ASN A 226 9.19 -1.07 -21.58
N LYS A 227 9.05 -1.79 -22.70
CA LYS A 227 9.28 -3.24 -22.71
C LYS A 227 10.61 -3.70 -22.11
N ASN A 228 11.66 -2.86 -22.16
CA ASN A 228 13.03 -3.24 -21.77
C ASN A 228 13.44 -2.71 -20.39
N TYR A 229 12.87 -1.58 -19.96
CA TYR A 229 13.32 -0.86 -18.77
C TYR A 229 12.16 -0.36 -17.93
N ILE A 230 12.42 -0.29 -16.64
CA ILE A 230 11.67 0.49 -15.68
C ILE A 230 12.61 1.50 -15.02
N LEU A 231 12.18 2.75 -14.94
CA LEU A 231 12.88 3.85 -14.27
C LEU A 231 12.00 4.41 -13.18
N THR A 232 12.54 4.65 -12.01
CA THR A 232 11.81 5.23 -10.89
C THR A 232 12.55 6.44 -10.33
N ILE A 233 11.81 7.52 -10.13
CA ILE A 233 12.22 8.68 -9.34
C ILE A 233 11.32 8.78 -8.12
N PHE A 234 11.92 8.81 -6.94
CA PHE A 234 11.23 9.11 -5.70
C PHE A 234 11.77 10.43 -5.13
N ASN A 235 10.92 11.46 -5.04
CA ASN A 235 11.25 12.76 -4.46
C ASN A 235 10.83 12.79 -2.98
N ASN A 236 11.78 12.58 -2.06
CA ASN A 236 11.52 12.49 -0.63
C ASN A 236 11.25 13.87 -0.01
N ASN A 237 10.22 14.54 -0.49
CA ASN A 237 9.76 15.83 -0.04
C ASN A 237 8.34 15.74 0.52
N SER A 238 8.06 16.31 1.67
CA SER A 238 6.81 16.19 2.43
C SER A 238 5.88 17.40 2.35
N SER A 239 6.27 18.45 1.60
CA SER A 239 5.44 19.63 1.37
C SER A 239 4.36 19.38 0.31
N ASP A 240 3.50 20.36 0.07
CA ASP A 240 2.57 20.38 -1.07
C ASP A 240 3.37 20.38 -2.39
N GLN A 241 3.05 19.48 -3.31
CA GLN A 241 3.79 19.31 -4.56
C GLN A 241 2.85 19.25 -5.76
N TYR A 242 3.33 19.76 -6.88
CA TYR A 242 2.69 19.69 -8.18
C TYR A 242 3.62 19.05 -9.19
N VAL A 243 3.09 18.13 -9.98
CA VAL A 243 3.82 17.39 -11.01
C VAL A 243 3.11 17.58 -12.34
N GLU A 244 3.65 18.46 -13.19
CA GLU A 244 3.15 18.68 -14.55
C GLU A 244 3.81 17.68 -15.50
N ILE A 245 3.00 16.96 -16.28
CA ILE A 245 3.47 16.00 -17.29
C ILE A 245 3.06 16.48 -18.67
N LYS A 246 4.00 16.43 -19.62
CA LYS A 246 3.81 16.76 -21.04
C LYS A 246 4.55 15.76 -21.93
N THR A 247 3.84 15.12 -22.82
CA THR A 247 4.40 14.16 -23.79
C THR A 247 4.86 14.84 -25.06
N ASN A 248 6.08 14.56 -25.48
CA ASN A 248 6.59 14.91 -26.79
C ASN A 248 6.77 13.62 -27.63
N ASN A 249 5.76 13.31 -28.44
CA ASN A 249 5.75 12.07 -29.22
C ASN A 249 6.84 12.03 -30.31
N GLU A 250 7.20 13.18 -30.91
CA GLU A 250 8.23 13.24 -31.96
C GLU A 250 9.61 12.82 -31.40
N LYS A 251 9.94 13.29 -30.19
CA LYS A 251 11.20 12.98 -29.53
C LYS A 251 11.14 11.74 -28.62
N LYS A 252 9.96 11.15 -28.44
CA LYS A 252 9.70 10.07 -27.48
C LYS A 252 10.12 10.45 -26.05
N GLU A 253 9.77 11.66 -25.64
CA GLU A 253 10.09 12.24 -24.32
C GLU A 253 8.82 12.46 -23.52
N LYS A 254 8.86 12.10 -22.22
CA LYS A 254 7.88 12.53 -21.22
C LYS A 254 8.54 13.62 -20.38
N ASN A 255 8.11 14.87 -20.57
CA ASN A 255 8.62 16.02 -19.84
C ASN A 255 7.84 16.18 -18.52
N VAL A 256 8.55 16.25 -17.41
CA VAL A 256 7.97 16.34 -16.06
C VAL A 256 8.54 17.56 -15.36
N LEU A 257 7.65 18.43 -14.84
CA LEU A 257 8.04 19.56 -14.03
C LEU A 257 7.49 19.40 -12.60
N TRP A 258 8.39 19.27 -11.63
CA TRP A 258 8.06 19.24 -10.21
C TRP A 258 8.12 20.62 -9.61
N LEU A 259 7.07 20.99 -8.86
CA LEU A 259 7.00 22.19 -8.05
C LEU A 259 6.71 21.80 -6.60
N MET A 260 7.48 22.30 -5.64
CA MET A 260 7.37 21.98 -4.22
C MET A 260 7.27 23.28 -3.41
N GLU A 261 6.33 23.34 -2.48
CA GLU A 261 6.09 24.53 -1.65
C GLU A 261 7.12 24.73 -0.54
N GLY A 262 7.94 23.70 -0.27
CA GLY A 262 8.96 23.74 0.77
C GLY A 262 9.94 22.57 0.67
N GLY A 263 10.68 22.32 1.74
CA GLY A 263 11.65 21.23 1.81
C GLY A 263 12.85 21.45 0.87
N ILE A 264 13.50 20.35 0.52
CA ILE A 264 14.62 20.30 -0.43
C ILE A 264 14.26 19.40 -1.61
N ILE A 265 15.03 19.49 -2.70
CA ILE A 265 15.00 18.49 -3.77
C ILE A 265 15.85 17.31 -3.29
N ASP A 266 15.22 16.16 -3.04
CA ASP A 266 15.82 14.98 -2.42
C ASP A 266 15.38 13.71 -3.16
N LEU A 267 16.13 13.36 -4.21
CA LEU A 267 15.74 12.36 -5.19
C LEU A 267 16.46 11.03 -4.99
N TYR A 268 15.71 9.95 -4.96
CA TYR A 268 16.23 8.59 -5.18
C TYR A 268 15.95 8.20 -6.63
N LEU A 269 17.00 7.93 -7.37
CA LEU A 269 16.97 7.58 -8.80
C LEU A 269 17.47 6.14 -8.97
N PHE A 270 16.65 5.29 -9.58
CA PHE A 270 16.98 3.89 -9.83
C PHE A 270 16.22 3.33 -11.02
N SER A 271 16.81 2.36 -11.69
CA SER A 271 16.22 1.68 -12.85
C SER A 271 16.66 0.24 -12.91
N ASP A 272 15.96 -0.57 -13.71
CA ASP A 272 16.35 -1.95 -13.97
C ASP A 272 15.84 -2.43 -15.33
N THR A 273 16.47 -3.47 -15.89
CA THR A 273 15.97 -4.27 -17.01
C THR A 273 14.91 -5.29 -16.55
N ASN A 274 14.89 -5.65 -15.28
CA ASN A 274 13.92 -6.52 -14.63
C ASN A 274 13.00 -5.71 -13.71
N TYR A 275 11.69 -5.72 -13.97
CA TYR A 275 10.72 -4.96 -13.19
C TYR A 275 10.69 -5.37 -11.72
N TYR A 276 10.77 -6.67 -11.41
CA TYR A 276 10.76 -7.18 -10.03
C TYR A 276 11.97 -6.70 -9.23
N ARG A 277 13.17 -6.65 -9.84
CA ARG A 277 14.36 -6.09 -9.20
C ARG A 277 14.19 -4.60 -8.89
N ASN A 278 13.52 -3.85 -9.76
CA ASN A 278 13.26 -2.43 -9.50
C ASN A 278 12.36 -2.22 -8.28
N TYR A 279 11.34 -3.06 -8.07
CA TYR A 279 10.48 -3.00 -6.87
C TYR A 279 11.24 -3.43 -5.60
N LYS A 280 12.17 -4.37 -5.70
CA LYS A 280 13.09 -4.68 -4.60
C LYS A 280 13.91 -3.44 -4.20
N LYS A 281 14.49 -2.72 -5.16
CA LYS A 281 15.22 -1.45 -4.92
C LYS A 281 14.33 -0.41 -4.23
N MET A 282 13.08 -0.29 -4.67
CA MET A 282 12.09 0.58 -4.03
C MET A 282 11.90 0.21 -2.54
N SER A 283 11.79 -1.07 -2.25
CA SER A 283 11.63 -1.57 -0.87
C SER A 283 12.89 -1.39 -0.01
N GLU A 284 14.09 -1.45 -0.60
CA GLU A 284 15.33 -1.08 0.11
C GLU A 284 15.33 0.40 0.53
N ILE A 285 14.73 1.28 -0.28
CA ILE A 285 14.64 2.72 0.00
C ILE A 285 13.54 3.02 1.01
N THR A 286 12.31 2.53 0.78
CA THR A 286 11.13 2.89 1.56
C THR A 286 10.88 1.98 2.77
N GLY A 287 11.54 0.83 2.79
CA GLY A 287 11.36 -0.26 3.74
C GLY A 287 10.39 -1.33 3.21
N TYR A 288 10.61 -2.55 3.62
CA TYR A 288 9.71 -3.69 3.35
C TYR A 288 8.45 -3.59 4.21
N SER A 289 7.35 -4.13 3.71
CA SER A 289 6.11 -4.26 4.50
C SER A 289 6.34 -5.15 5.73
N ILE A 290 5.52 -4.96 6.76
CA ILE A 290 5.44 -5.92 7.86
C ILE A 290 4.70 -7.18 7.39
N MET A 291 5.04 -8.32 7.99
CA MET A 291 4.18 -9.50 7.90
C MET A 291 2.90 -9.22 8.71
N PRO A 292 1.70 -9.20 8.09
CA PRO A 292 0.48 -8.95 8.84
C PRO A 292 0.16 -10.14 9.78
N PRO A 293 -0.57 -9.93 10.88
CA PRO A 293 -1.18 -11.05 11.56
C PRO A 293 -2.18 -11.75 10.61
N LEU A 294 -2.30 -13.06 10.70
CA LEU A 294 -3.12 -13.85 9.75
C LEU A 294 -4.58 -13.37 9.69
N TRP A 295 -5.16 -13.01 10.84
CA TRP A 295 -6.53 -12.53 10.94
C TRP A 295 -6.79 -11.24 10.13
N ALA A 296 -5.74 -10.40 9.95
CA ALA A 296 -5.87 -9.16 9.17
C ALA A 296 -6.13 -9.41 7.68
N LEU A 297 -5.90 -10.62 7.20
CA LEU A 297 -6.13 -11.03 5.82
C LEU A 297 -7.48 -11.74 5.61
N GLY A 298 -8.24 -12.02 6.67
CA GLY A 298 -9.59 -12.54 6.59
C GLY A 298 -10.63 -11.47 6.23
N TYR A 299 -11.89 -11.74 6.50
CA TYR A 299 -12.97 -10.78 6.30
C TYR A 299 -13.23 -9.95 7.56
N HIS A 300 -13.43 -8.65 7.38
CA HIS A 300 -13.67 -7.66 8.42
C HIS A 300 -15.07 -7.07 8.28
N GLN A 301 -15.83 -7.08 9.37
CA GLN A 301 -17.16 -6.48 9.42
C GLN A 301 -17.14 -5.14 10.15
N CYS A 302 -17.57 -4.10 9.46
CA CYS A 302 -17.62 -2.73 9.98
C CYS A 302 -18.89 -2.02 9.53
N ARG A 303 -19.29 -1.01 10.30
CA ARG A 303 -20.28 -0.01 9.93
C ARG A 303 -20.11 1.23 10.82
N TRP A 304 -20.15 2.43 10.22
CA TRP A 304 -20.40 3.64 11.00
C TRP A 304 -21.88 3.66 11.41
N GLY A 305 -22.13 3.58 12.73
CA GLY A 305 -23.47 3.65 13.28
C GLY A 305 -24.10 2.30 13.62
N TYR A 306 -23.35 1.35 14.19
CA TYR A 306 -23.97 0.39 15.10
C TYR A 306 -24.62 1.17 16.24
N LYS A 307 -25.91 0.92 16.50
CA LYS A 307 -26.70 1.76 17.38
C LYS A 307 -26.26 1.67 18.85
N ASP A 308 -25.97 0.44 19.26
CA ASP A 308 -25.56 0.10 20.63
C ASP A 308 -24.87 -1.28 20.64
N CYS A 309 -24.51 -1.72 21.83
CA CYS A 309 -23.89 -3.02 22.01
C CYS A 309 -24.77 -4.19 21.56
N ASN A 310 -26.12 -4.11 21.76
CA ASN A 310 -27.02 -5.19 21.39
C ASN A 310 -27.10 -5.35 19.86
N ASP A 311 -27.13 -4.24 19.12
CA ASP A 311 -27.06 -4.26 17.65
C ASP A 311 -25.79 -4.97 17.16
N ALA A 312 -24.65 -4.69 17.78
CA ALA A 312 -23.38 -5.35 17.45
C ALA A 312 -23.39 -6.86 17.82
N ILE A 313 -23.96 -7.24 18.95
CA ILE A 313 -24.13 -8.65 19.38
C ILE A 313 -25.04 -9.40 18.40
N GLU A 314 -26.14 -8.78 17.94
CA GLU A 314 -27.06 -9.40 16.97
C GLU A 314 -26.36 -9.66 15.62
N VAL A 315 -25.54 -8.72 15.14
CA VAL A 315 -24.77 -8.90 13.91
C VAL A 315 -23.79 -10.06 14.05
N GLU A 316 -23.02 -10.12 15.13
CA GLU A 316 -22.08 -11.21 15.42
C GLU A 316 -22.80 -12.56 15.49
N LYS A 317 -23.95 -12.62 16.17
CA LYS A 317 -24.76 -13.83 16.28
C LYS A 317 -25.25 -14.31 14.92
N LYS A 318 -25.67 -13.38 14.03
CA LYS A 318 -26.14 -13.72 12.67
C LYS A 318 -25.03 -14.30 11.80
N PHE A 319 -23.79 -13.79 11.88
CA PHE A 319 -22.65 -14.40 11.21
C PHE A 319 -22.46 -15.87 11.62
N ASN A 320 -22.60 -16.16 12.93
CA ASN A 320 -22.48 -17.54 13.43
C ASN A 320 -23.67 -18.42 12.99
N GLU A 321 -24.91 -17.93 13.08
CA GLU A 321 -26.11 -18.67 12.67
C GLU A 321 -26.07 -19.10 11.19
N LEU A 322 -25.51 -18.23 10.34
CA LEU A 322 -25.41 -18.47 8.90
C LEU A 322 -24.07 -19.11 8.50
N ASN A 323 -23.22 -19.43 9.46
CA ASN A 323 -21.88 -19.97 9.23
C ASN A 323 -21.05 -19.12 8.25
N ILE A 324 -21.15 -17.78 8.35
CA ILE A 324 -20.34 -16.84 7.56
C ILE A 324 -19.05 -16.59 8.34
N PRO A 325 -17.88 -16.90 7.77
CA PRO A 325 -16.62 -16.67 8.46
C PRO A 325 -16.29 -15.17 8.51
N PHE A 326 -15.75 -14.70 9.64
CA PHE A 326 -15.15 -13.37 9.76
C PHE A 326 -14.12 -13.35 10.88
N ASP A 327 -13.11 -12.50 10.75
CA ASP A 327 -12.03 -12.38 11.72
C ASP A 327 -12.16 -11.24 12.68
N CYS A 328 -12.76 -10.11 12.23
CA CYS A 328 -12.66 -8.89 12.98
C CYS A 328 -13.96 -8.06 12.95
N PHE A 329 -14.38 -7.60 14.12
CA PHE A 329 -15.49 -6.67 14.29
C PHE A 329 -14.97 -5.26 14.58
N TRP A 330 -15.53 -4.23 13.91
CA TRP A 330 -15.01 -2.86 13.99
C TRP A 330 -15.99 -1.90 14.64
N PHE A 331 -15.47 -0.99 15.45
CA PHE A 331 -16.22 0.08 16.10
C PHE A 331 -15.75 1.43 15.60
N ASP A 332 -16.64 2.14 14.89
CA ASP A 332 -16.47 3.51 14.45
C ASP A 332 -16.77 4.50 15.58
N ILE A 333 -16.65 5.80 15.35
CA ILE A 333 -16.67 6.87 16.36
C ILE A 333 -17.90 6.86 17.30
N GLU A 334 -19.02 6.23 16.91
CA GLU A 334 -20.24 6.17 17.72
C GLU A 334 -20.10 5.37 19.04
N HIS A 335 -19.08 4.51 19.13
CA HIS A 335 -18.86 3.76 20.38
C HIS A 335 -18.31 4.64 21.51
N THR A 336 -17.78 5.82 21.19
CA THR A 336 -17.07 6.70 22.14
C THR A 336 -18.03 7.63 22.91
N ASP A 337 -17.74 7.94 24.16
CA ASP A 337 -18.45 8.99 24.90
C ASP A 337 -18.23 10.36 24.23
N GLN A 338 -19.22 10.86 23.53
CA GLN A 338 -19.24 12.17 22.87
C GLN A 338 -18.01 12.41 21.95
N LYS A 339 -17.56 11.39 21.21
CA LYS A 339 -16.38 11.43 20.36
C LYS A 339 -15.05 11.68 21.12
N LYS A 340 -14.98 11.26 22.37
CA LYS A 340 -13.76 11.22 23.18
C LYS A 340 -13.07 9.87 22.99
N TYR A 341 -11.94 9.82 22.29
CA TYR A 341 -11.21 8.57 22.05
C TYR A 341 -10.67 7.96 23.35
N PHE A 342 -10.45 6.66 23.37
CA PHE A 342 -10.13 5.86 24.56
C PHE A 342 -11.25 5.86 25.63
N THR A 343 -12.50 6.02 25.20
CA THR A 343 -13.70 5.90 26.06
C THR A 343 -14.77 5.03 25.37
N TRP A 344 -15.64 4.44 26.16
CA TRP A 344 -16.88 3.81 25.73
C TRP A 344 -18.06 4.61 26.23
N ASP A 345 -19.05 4.86 25.40
CA ASP A 345 -20.33 5.41 25.82
C ASP A 345 -21.03 4.41 26.75
N GLN A 346 -21.17 4.77 28.03
CA GLN A 346 -21.70 3.85 29.02
C GLN A 346 -23.20 3.60 28.89
N GLN A 347 -23.94 4.45 28.16
CA GLN A 347 -25.38 4.26 27.91
C GLN A 347 -25.61 3.29 26.75
N LEU A 348 -24.82 3.42 25.68
CA LEU A 348 -24.98 2.64 24.45
C LEU A 348 -24.10 1.38 24.46
N PHE A 349 -22.90 1.44 25.03
CA PHE A 349 -21.89 0.37 25.00
C PHE A 349 -21.42 -0.07 26.39
N GLY A 350 -22.23 0.17 27.46
CA GLY A 350 -21.83 -0.17 28.84
C GLY A 350 -21.59 -1.66 29.08
N ASN A 351 -22.22 -2.55 28.30
CA ASN A 351 -22.03 -4.00 28.36
C ASN A 351 -21.10 -4.55 27.24
N ILE A 352 -20.32 -3.69 26.59
CA ILE A 352 -19.43 -4.09 25.45
C ILE A 352 -18.50 -5.24 25.80
N LYS A 353 -18.10 -5.35 27.09
CA LYS A 353 -17.20 -6.43 27.52
C LYS A 353 -17.72 -7.82 27.20
N GLU A 354 -19.05 -8.03 27.24
CA GLU A 354 -19.68 -9.31 26.88
C GLU A 354 -19.37 -9.69 25.43
N LEU A 355 -19.52 -8.74 24.50
CA LEU A 355 -19.18 -8.99 23.09
C LEU A 355 -17.68 -9.24 22.89
N LEU A 356 -16.82 -8.45 23.54
CA LEU A 356 -15.37 -8.60 23.42
C LEU A 356 -14.87 -9.93 24.02
N ASP A 357 -15.45 -10.37 25.14
CA ASP A 357 -15.19 -11.71 25.71
C ASP A 357 -15.58 -12.81 24.71
N LYS A 358 -16.75 -12.68 24.05
CA LYS A 358 -17.22 -13.64 23.05
C LYS A 358 -16.30 -13.69 21.84
N LEU A 359 -15.92 -12.56 21.27
CA LEU A 359 -14.98 -12.48 20.16
C LEU A 359 -13.65 -13.14 20.53
N ASN A 360 -13.11 -12.84 21.70
CA ASN A 360 -11.87 -13.44 22.19
C ASN A 360 -11.97 -14.97 22.35
N ASN A 361 -13.07 -15.48 22.92
CA ASN A 361 -13.31 -16.91 23.08
C ASN A 361 -13.48 -17.66 21.75
N GLU A 362 -13.92 -16.96 20.70
CA GLU A 362 -14.07 -17.50 19.35
C GLU A 362 -12.84 -17.23 18.44
N HIS A 363 -11.72 -16.78 19.04
CA HIS A 363 -10.48 -16.44 18.34
C HIS A 363 -10.64 -15.33 17.29
N ARG A 364 -11.59 -14.42 17.50
CA ARG A 364 -11.83 -13.24 16.67
C ARG A 364 -11.24 -12.00 17.32
N TYR A 365 -11.14 -10.97 16.53
CA TYR A 365 -10.52 -9.70 16.90
C TYR A 365 -11.52 -8.56 16.85
N PHE A 366 -11.18 -7.45 17.48
CA PHE A 366 -11.91 -6.20 17.31
C PHE A 366 -10.94 -5.06 16.96
N VAL A 367 -11.46 -4.02 16.33
CA VAL A 367 -10.73 -2.79 16.03
C VAL A 367 -11.55 -1.59 16.47
N THR A 368 -10.90 -0.64 17.11
CA THR A 368 -11.50 0.64 17.49
C THR A 368 -10.79 1.79 16.79
N ILE A 369 -11.57 2.81 16.44
CA ILE A 369 -11.06 4.02 15.81
C ILE A 369 -10.50 4.98 16.86
N ILE A 370 -9.38 5.61 16.53
CA ILE A 370 -8.84 6.79 17.23
C ILE A 370 -8.34 7.80 16.20
N ASP A 371 -8.73 9.05 16.37
CA ASP A 371 -8.35 10.13 15.45
C ASP A 371 -7.36 11.10 16.10
N PRO A 372 -6.65 11.92 15.30
CA PRO A 372 -5.59 12.81 15.82
C PRO A 372 -6.11 14.05 16.56
N HIS A 373 -7.38 14.40 16.36
CA HIS A 373 -8.04 15.54 17.01
C HIS A 373 -8.60 15.14 18.38
N ILE A 374 -8.35 15.94 19.37
CA ILE A 374 -8.70 15.69 20.78
C ILE A 374 -9.70 16.76 21.23
N LYS A 375 -10.91 16.32 21.64
CA LYS A 375 -11.95 17.22 22.15
C LYS A 375 -11.38 18.17 23.21
N LYS A 376 -11.59 19.46 23.04
CA LYS A 376 -11.25 20.45 24.05
C LYS A 376 -12.26 20.37 25.21
N ASP A 377 -11.93 19.62 26.25
CA ASP A 377 -12.79 19.33 27.38
C ASP A 377 -11.93 19.12 28.64
N ASN A 378 -12.21 19.90 29.70
CA ASN A 378 -11.44 19.84 30.95
C ASN A 378 -11.69 18.56 31.76
N ASP A 379 -12.80 17.87 31.53
CA ASP A 379 -13.13 16.59 32.16
C ASP A 379 -12.60 15.39 31.36
N TYR A 380 -11.95 15.62 30.22
CA TYR A 380 -11.41 14.58 29.36
C TYR A 380 -9.95 14.27 29.71
N PHE A 381 -9.73 13.11 30.34
CA PHE A 381 -8.39 12.73 30.86
C PHE A 381 -7.29 12.72 29.77
N VAL A 382 -7.60 12.35 28.50
CA VAL A 382 -6.63 12.36 27.41
C VAL A 382 -6.22 13.80 27.08
N CYS A 383 -7.20 14.72 26.98
CA CYS A 383 -6.94 16.14 26.73
C CYS A 383 -6.02 16.73 27.80
N ASN A 384 -6.34 16.49 29.08
CA ASN A 384 -5.55 16.98 30.21
C ASN A 384 -4.12 16.44 30.20
N LYS A 385 -3.95 15.13 29.97
CA LYS A 385 -2.65 14.47 29.88
C LYS A 385 -1.78 15.04 28.76
N LEU A 386 -2.36 15.25 27.56
CA LEU A 386 -1.65 15.82 26.41
C LEU A 386 -1.28 17.28 26.66
N LYS A 387 -2.17 18.06 27.26
CA LYS A 387 -1.96 19.47 27.62
C LYS A 387 -0.84 19.65 28.66
N GLU A 388 -0.83 18.84 29.73
CA GLU A 388 0.25 18.81 30.72
C GLU A 388 1.63 18.53 30.10
N LYS A 389 1.63 17.75 29.02
CA LYS A 389 2.85 17.42 28.27
C LYS A 389 3.17 18.42 27.17
N ASP A 390 2.37 19.48 26.95
CA ASP A 390 2.57 20.49 25.93
C ASP A 390 2.91 19.88 24.56
N ILE A 391 2.00 19.04 24.01
CA ILE A 391 2.23 18.27 22.77
C ILE A 391 1.30 18.69 21.63
N PHE A 392 0.49 19.73 21.79
CA PHE A 392 -0.39 20.18 20.72
C PHE A 392 0.35 21.03 19.67
N VAL A 393 -0.12 20.94 18.43
CA VAL A 393 0.30 21.82 17.32
C VAL A 393 0.08 23.26 17.75
N LYS A 394 1.00 24.16 17.35
CA LYS A 394 0.94 25.56 17.72
C LYS A 394 0.50 26.44 16.57
N LYS A 395 -0.11 27.57 16.87
CA LYS A 395 -0.33 28.69 15.95
C LYS A 395 0.36 29.94 16.50
N ILE A 396 0.73 30.86 15.58
CA ILE A 396 1.31 32.15 15.97
C ILE A 396 0.20 33.02 16.53
N ASN A 397 0.40 33.58 17.74
CA ASN A 397 -0.54 34.51 18.35
C ASN A 397 -0.68 35.81 17.51
N LYS A 398 -1.93 36.19 17.14
CA LYS A 398 -2.18 37.38 16.32
C LYS A 398 -1.82 38.70 17.01
N GLY A 399 -1.85 38.69 18.36
CA GLY A 399 -1.54 39.85 19.18
C GLY A 399 -0.05 40.04 19.48
N ASN A 400 0.69 38.93 19.54
CA ASN A 400 2.13 38.89 19.81
C ASN A 400 2.78 37.82 18.95
N LYS A 401 3.48 38.21 17.88
CA LYS A 401 4.06 37.26 16.89
C LYS A 401 5.17 36.36 17.45
N ASP A 402 5.73 36.72 18.61
CA ASP A 402 6.77 35.95 19.30
C ASP A 402 6.19 34.88 20.23
N GLU A 403 4.85 34.84 20.40
CA GLU A 403 4.16 33.91 21.27
C GLU A 403 3.41 32.86 20.48
N LEU A 404 3.57 31.58 20.87
CA LEU A 404 2.88 30.43 20.31
C LEU A 404 1.76 29.98 21.25
N GLU A 405 0.58 29.71 20.70
CA GLU A 405 -0.56 29.15 21.44
C GLU A 405 -1.03 27.85 20.81
N ASP A 406 -1.73 27.01 21.59
CA ASP A 406 -2.26 25.75 21.08
C ASP A 406 -3.23 26.01 19.92
N TYR A 407 -3.07 25.28 18.81
CA TYR A 407 -4.00 25.35 17.69
C TYR A 407 -5.32 24.67 18.04
N GLU A 408 -6.42 25.35 17.78
CA GLU A 408 -7.78 24.86 17.90
C GLU A 408 -8.46 24.83 16.53
N GLY A 409 -9.05 23.68 16.18
CA GLY A 409 -9.82 23.51 14.95
C GLY A 409 -11.07 22.67 15.21
N PRO A 410 -12.17 22.89 14.46
CA PRO A 410 -13.38 22.06 14.59
C PRO A 410 -13.19 20.70 13.91
N CYS A 411 -13.70 19.63 14.55
CA CYS A 411 -13.82 18.29 13.99
C CYS A 411 -15.03 17.57 14.62
N TRP A 412 -15.10 16.24 14.54
CA TRP A 412 -16.24 15.45 15.01
C TRP A 412 -16.75 15.81 16.44
N PRO A 413 -15.90 15.99 17.46
CA PRO A 413 -16.38 16.34 18.80
C PRO A 413 -16.65 17.84 19.01
N GLY A 414 -16.54 18.66 17.95
CA GLY A 414 -16.56 20.12 18.03
C GLY A 414 -15.14 20.72 18.08
N VAL A 415 -14.93 21.76 18.92
CA VAL A 415 -13.60 22.36 19.05
C VAL A 415 -12.61 21.37 19.62
N SER A 416 -11.50 21.18 18.91
CA SER A 416 -10.49 20.18 19.21
C SER A 416 -9.09 20.74 19.14
N TYR A 417 -8.20 20.18 19.92
CA TYR A 417 -6.75 20.31 19.76
C TYR A 417 -6.23 19.23 18.83
N TYR A 418 -5.09 19.48 18.16
CA TYR A 418 -4.42 18.51 17.29
C TYR A 418 -3.05 18.17 17.87
N VAL A 419 -2.77 16.87 18.02
CA VAL A 419 -1.49 16.41 18.57
C VAL A 419 -0.37 16.62 17.56
N ASP A 420 0.78 17.12 18.03
CA ASP A 420 1.99 17.27 17.22
C ASP A 420 2.76 15.96 17.10
N PHE A 421 2.38 15.13 16.13
CA PHE A 421 3.05 13.84 15.87
C PHE A 421 4.43 14.01 15.21
N ILE A 422 4.74 15.19 14.67
CA ILE A 422 6.08 15.51 14.15
C ILE A 422 7.10 15.48 15.29
N ASN A 423 6.66 15.81 16.53
CA ASN A 423 7.42 15.54 17.76
C ASN A 423 7.32 14.07 18.17
N TYR A 424 7.82 13.21 17.28
CA TYR A 424 7.63 11.76 17.33
C TYR A 424 7.94 11.14 18.72
N ASN A 425 9.12 11.42 19.28
CA ASN A 425 9.55 10.79 20.54
C ASN A 425 8.64 11.17 21.72
N LYS A 426 8.21 12.42 21.78
CA LYS A 426 7.33 12.93 22.82
C LYS A 426 5.92 12.34 22.69
N ALA A 427 5.36 12.34 21.47
CA ALA A 427 4.07 11.73 21.16
C ALA A 427 4.07 10.23 21.46
N LEU A 428 5.11 9.50 21.04
CA LEU A 428 5.25 8.06 21.30
C LEU A 428 5.25 7.74 22.81
N SER A 429 5.98 8.50 23.60
CA SER A 429 6.02 8.30 25.05
C SER A 429 4.62 8.41 25.69
N ILE A 430 3.83 9.39 25.24
CA ILE A 430 2.49 9.64 25.78
C ILE A 430 1.51 8.56 25.31
N TYR A 431 1.55 8.18 24.02
CA TYR A 431 0.65 7.17 23.46
C TYR A 431 0.95 5.76 24.00
N LYS A 432 2.20 5.41 24.25
CA LYS A 432 2.56 4.17 24.98
C LYS A 432 1.87 4.13 26.35
N ASP A 433 1.80 5.26 27.01
CA ASP A 433 1.10 5.40 28.31
C ASP A 433 -0.43 5.25 28.16
N LEU A 434 -1.03 5.81 27.11
CA LEU A 434 -2.47 5.65 26.83
C LEU A 434 -2.83 4.19 26.49
N TYR A 435 -1.93 3.43 25.87
CA TYR A 435 -2.12 2.03 25.49
C TYR A 435 -1.81 1.03 26.63
N LYS A 436 -1.40 1.46 27.80
CA LYS A 436 -1.09 0.54 28.92
C LYS A 436 -2.26 -0.37 29.27
N SER A 437 -1.97 -1.60 29.66
CA SER A 437 -2.97 -2.62 30.02
C SER A 437 -3.89 -2.23 31.19
N THR A 438 -3.43 -1.31 32.04
CA THR A 438 -4.23 -0.72 33.13
C THR A 438 -5.32 0.25 32.67
N ASN A 439 -5.30 0.66 31.39
CA ASN A 439 -6.37 1.49 30.81
C ASN A 439 -7.66 0.67 30.74
N SER A 440 -8.73 1.13 31.34
CA SER A 440 -10.05 0.47 31.36
C SER A 440 -10.69 0.32 29.97
N TYR A 441 -10.30 1.13 29.01
CA TYR A 441 -10.82 1.08 27.64
C TYR A 441 -10.55 -0.26 26.95
N PHE A 442 -9.38 -0.85 27.14
CA PHE A 442 -8.99 -2.10 26.48
C PHE A 442 -9.27 -3.37 27.31
N PHE A 443 -9.76 -3.28 28.54
CA PHE A 443 -10.14 -4.39 29.43
C PHE A 443 -9.10 -5.53 29.58
N ASN A 444 -7.83 -5.26 29.34
CA ASN A 444 -6.74 -6.25 29.29
C ASN A 444 -6.78 -7.21 28.08
N PHE A 445 -7.61 -6.97 27.08
CA PHE A 445 -7.58 -7.75 25.85
C PHE A 445 -6.28 -7.51 25.06
N THR A 446 -5.89 -8.52 24.29
CA THR A 446 -4.77 -8.50 23.34
C THR A 446 -5.20 -8.84 21.91
N ASN A 447 -6.44 -9.28 21.72
CA ASN A 447 -7.02 -9.62 20.42
C ASN A 447 -7.63 -8.40 19.72
N PHE A 448 -6.86 -7.33 19.56
CA PHE A 448 -7.36 -6.12 18.91
C PHE A 448 -6.33 -5.42 18.03
N GLY A 449 -6.85 -4.61 17.11
CA GLY A 449 -6.11 -3.66 16.29
C GLY A 449 -6.61 -2.24 16.50
N THR A 450 -6.00 -1.29 15.80
CA THR A 450 -6.38 0.13 15.86
C THR A 450 -6.60 0.67 14.46
N TRP A 451 -7.60 1.53 14.32
CA TRP A 451 -7.90 2.29 13.12
C TRP A 451 -7.61 3.76 13.37
N VAL A 452 -6.78 4.38 12.52
CA VAL A 452 -6.48 5.81 12.54
C VAL A 452 -7.05 6.47 11.29
N ASP A 453 -7.97 7.38 11.53
CA ASP A 453 -8.70 8.14 10.51
C ASP A 453 -8.46 9.64 10.69
N MET A 454 -8.97 10.47 9.80
CA MET A 454 -8.90 11.94 9.88
C MET A 454 -7.47 12.51 9.99
N ASN A 455 -6.47 11.75 9.61
CA ASN A 455 -5.04 12.02 9.89
C ASN A 455 -4.26 12.65 8.73
N GLU A 456 -4.92 13.36 7.83
CA GLU A 456 -4.32 14.21 6.78
C GLU A 456 -3.52 15.42 7.33
N PRO A 457 -3.93 16.17 8.38
CA PRO A 457 -5.08 16.07 9.28
C PRO A 457 -6.33 16.76 8.75
N SER A 458 -7.51 16.16 8.96
CA SER A 458 -8.80 16.75 8.61
C SER A 458 -9.25 17.78 9.66
N VAL A 459 -9.69 18.95 9.19
CA VAL A 459 -10.27 20.03 9.99
C VAL A 459 -11.53 20.54 9.29
N PHE A 460 -12.63 20.63 10.00
CA PHE A 460 -13.91 21.08 9.44
C PHE A 460 -13.95 22.62 9.30
N THR A 461 -13.05 23.17 8.48
CA THR A 461 -12.98 24.61 8.24
C THR A 461 -13.86 25.01 7.06
N MET A 462 -14.50 26.17 7.17
CA MET A 462 -15.22 26.82 6.07
C MET A 462 -14.32 27.75 5.24
N VAL A 463 -13.05 27.87 5.63
CA VAL A 463 -12.07 28.73 4.94
C VAL A 463 -11.50 27.97 3.75
N ARG A 464 -11.89 28.39 2.53
CA ARG A 464 -11.45 27.73 1.27
C ARG A 464 -9.94 27.60 1.13
N SER A 465 -9.17 28.58 1.62
CA SER A 465 -7.70 28.57 1.56
C SER A 465 -7.05 27.48 2.44
N GLU A 466 -7.79 26.88 3.37
CA GLU A 466 -7.31 25.83 4.27
C GLU A 466 -7.65 24.42 3.77
N GLU A 467 -8.45 24.31 2.69
CA GLU A 467 -8.74 23.06 1.97
C GLU A 467 -9.16 21.86 2.85
N GLY A 468 -9.87 22.12 3.96
CA GLY A 468 -10.32 21.07 4.91
C GLY A 468 -9.21 20.51 5.80
N THR A 469 -8.09 21.22 5.93
CA THR A 469 -6.99 20.86 6.82
C THR A 469 -6.58 22.04 7.71
N MET A 470 -5.57 21.87 8.56
CA MET A 470 -5.08 22.96 9.39
C MET A 470 -4.27 23.97 8.56
N PRO A 471 -4.21 25.25 9.01
CA PRO A 471 -3.42 26.28 8.34
C PRO A 471 -1.97 25.89 8.12
N LYS A 472 -1.46 26.14 6.91
CA LYS A 472 -0.05 25.85 6.54
C LYS A 472 0.98 26.62 7.36
N SER A 473 0.58 27.70 8.02
CA SER A 473 1.41 28.51 8.93
C SER A 473 1.43 27.98 10.37
N ASN A 474 0.68 26.93 10.70
CA ASN A 474 0.79 26.29 12.01
C ASN A 474 2.21 25.74 12.21
N VAL A 475 2.58 25.61 13.49
CA VAL A 475 3.96 25.30 13.87
C VAL A 475 4.02 23.98 14.61
N HIS A 476 4.95 23.14 14.18
CA HIS A 476 5.31 21.87 14.78
C HIS A 476 6.70 21.97 15.43
N ASN A 477 6.97 21.08 16.39
CA ASN A 477 8.31 20.89 16.93
C ASN A 477 8.84 19.52 16.50
N ASP A 478 9.84 19.46 15.63
CA ASP A 478 10.41 18.20 15.12
C ASP A 478 11.39 17.52 16.12
N GLY A 479 11.47 18.03 17.36
CA GLY A 479 12.39 17.61 18.39
C GLY A 479 13.74 18.32 18.37
N THR A 480 14.03 19.11 17.32
CA THR A 480 15.28 19.88 17.16
C THR A 480 15.02 21.35 16.82
N GLN A 481 13.96 21.64 16.08
CA GLN A 481 13.58 22.97 15.64
C GLN A 481 12.06 23.09 15.46
N LEU A 482 11.58 24.33 15.34
CA LEU A 482 10.23 24.62 14.94
C LEU A 482 10.13 24.58 13.40
N VAL A 483 9.06 23.95 12.88
CA VAL A 483 8.81 23.82 11.44
C VAL A 483 7.36 24.20 11.14
N GLU A 484 7.12 24.87 10.01
CA GLU A 484 5.76 25.16 9.58
C GLU A 484 5.05 23.91 9.06
N HIS A 485 3.73 23.84 9.24
CA HIS A 485 2.89 22.71 8.77
C HIS A 485 3.06 22.47 7.27
N ARG A 486 3.26 23.52 6.46
CA ARG A 486 3.52 23.41 5.01
C ARG A 486 4.69 22.49 4.65
N GLU A 487 5.71 22.40 5.51
CA GLU A 487 6.92 21.59 5.28
C GLU A 487 6.69 20.10 5.59
N VAL A 488 5.70 19.78 6.45
CA VAL A 488 5.49 18.46 7.04
C VAL A 488 4.10 17.87 6.82
N HIS A 489 3.27 18.58 6.05
CA HIS A 489 1.86 18.24 5.87
C HIS A 489 1.66 16.77 5.45
N ASN A 490 2.30 16.32 4.37
CA ASN A 490 2.08 14.99 3.80
C ASN A 490 2.66 13.83 4.66
N ILE A 491 3.42 14.14 5.73
CA ILE A 491 3.97 13.14 6.65
C ILE A 491 3.31 13.14 8.03
N TYR A 492 2.34 14.01 8.28
CA TYR A 492 1.63 14.07 9.56
C TYR A 492 0.95 12.72 9.86
N GLY A 493 0.18 12.20 8.88
CA GLY A 493 -0.49 10.89 9.01
C GLY A 493 0.48 9.72 9.16
N TYR A 494 1.62 9.74 8.46
CA TYR A 494 2.68 8.75 8.63
C TYR A 494 3.21 8.69 10.07
N PHE A 495 3.52 9.84 10.69
CA PHE A 495 4.01 9.87 12.07
C PHE A 495 2.94 9.46 13.06
N TYR A 496 1.68 9.84 12.85
CA TYR A 496 0.58 9.36 13.68
C TYR A 496 0.44 7.83 13.61
N GLN A 497 0.36 7.26 12.41
CA GLN A 497 0.31 5.81 12.23
C GLN A 497 1.48 5.12 12.95
N LYS A 498 2.70 5.63 12.79
CA LYS A 498 3.92 5.08 13.43
C LYS A 498 3.84 5.12 14.96
N VAL A 499 3.39 6.24 15.54
CA VAL A 499 3.19 6.39 16.99
C VAL A 499 2.18 5.36 17.50
N VAL A 500 1.06 5.20 16.81
CA VAL A 500 0.00 4.24 17.19
C VAL A 500 0.51 2.81 17.05
N TYR A 501 1.18 2.46 15.95
CA TYR A 501 1.75 1.13 15.72
C TYR A 501 2.74 0.72 16.83
N GLU A 502 3.70 1.58 17.15
CA GLU A 502 4.69 1.29 18.20
C GLU A 502 4.07 1.25 19.61
N SER A 503 3.00 2.01 19.84
CA SER A 503 2.27 1.98 21.12
C SER A 503 1.43 0.71 21.26
N LEU A 504 0.75 0.29 20.19
CA LEU A 504 0.01 -0.96 20.15
C LEU A 504 0.94 -2.17 20.30
N LYS A 505 2.06 -2.19 19.56
CA LYS A 505 3.09 -3.21 19.67
C LYS A 505 3.64 -3.34 21.10
N ASN A 506 3.93 -2.22 21.74
CA ASN A 506 4.38 -2.20 23.15
C ASN A 506 3.32 -2.81 24.10
N ARG A 507 2.03 -2.58 23.86
CA ARG A 507 0.95 -3.18 24.64
C ARG A 507 0.79 -4.69 24.40
N LEU A 508 0.82 -5.11 23.11
CA LEU A 508 0.65 -6.53 22.76
C LEU A 508 1.87 -7.39 23.13
N GLY A 509 3.00 -6.77 23.38
CA GLY A 509 4.31 -7.39 23.57
C GLY A 509 5.16 -7.27 22.31
N GLU A 510 6.43 -6.95 22.48
CA GLU A 510 7.37 -6.59 21.40
C GLU A 510 7.50 -7.65 20.28
N ASN A 511 7.18 -8.92 20.59
CA ASN A 511 7.21 -10.00 19.61
C ASN A 511 5.86 -10.23 18.90
N ASN A 512 4.82 -9.48 19.20
CA ASN A 512 3.52 -9.64 18.53
C ASN A 512 3.34 -8.63 17.40
N ARG A 513 2.72 -9.10 16.30
CA ARG A 513 2.34 -8.28 15.16
C ARG A 513 1.19 -7.36 15.54
N ALA A 514 1.43 -6.07 15.53
CA ALA A 514 0.39 -5.07 15.68
C ALA A 514 -0.32 -4.85 14.33
N PHE A 515 -1.61 -4.57 14.37
CA PHE A 515 -2.38 -4.19 13.19
C PHE A 515 -2.93 -2.78 13.35
N VAL A 516 -2.55 -1.90 12.42
CA VAL A 516 -3.06 -0.53 12.32
C VAL A 516 -3.56 -0.30 10.89
N LEU A 517 -4.78 0.18 10.73
CA LEU A 517 -5.30 0.70 9.48
C LEU A 517 -5.18 2.22 9.50
N THR A 518 -4.65 2.82 8.44
CA THR A 518 -4.53 4.29 8.32
C THR A 518 -5.18 4.82 7.05
N ARG A 519 -5.82 6.00 7.13
CA ARG A 519 -6.34 6.71 5.94
C ARG A 519 -5.23 7.49 5.24
N SER A 520 -4.57 8.37 5.96
CA SER A 520 -3.47 9.16 5.39
C SER A 520 -2.14 8.45 5.55
N PHE A 521 -1.32 8.49 4.50
CA PHE A 521 -0.05 7.77 4.44
C PHE A 521 1.02 8.49 3.60
N TYR A 522 2.26 8.04 3.77
CA TYR A 522 3.43 8.45 2.99
C TYR A 522 4.33 7.23 2.73
N ALA A 523 5.39 7.39 1.92
CA ALA A 523 6.38 6.33 1.70
C ALA A 523 6.95 5.81 3.02
N GLY A 524 6.90 4.50 3.25
CA GLY A 524 7.30 3.86 4.50
C GLY A 524 6.14 3.49 5.45
N SER A 525 4.92 3.93 5.16
CA SER A 525 3.72 3.57 5.95
C SER A 525 3.46 2.06 5.99
N GLN A 526 3.86 1.32 4.96
CA GLN A 526 3.77 -0.14 4.90
C GLN A 526 4.52 -0.88 6.03
N LYS A 527 5.45 -0.21 6.70
CA LYS A 527 6.16 -0.72 7.89
C LYS A 527 5.31 -0.68 9.16
N HIS A 528 4.17 0.00 9.13
CA HIS A 528 3.37 0.29 10.32
C HIS A 528 1.91 -0.14 10.19
N GLY A 529 1.53 -0.82 9.13
CA GLY A 529 0.18 -1.34 8.96
C GLY A 529 -0.35 -1.27 7.54
N PHE A 530 -1.67 -1.27 7.41
CA PHE A 530 -2.42 -1.27 6.16
C PHE A 530 -3.07 0.08 5.90
N VAL A 531 -3.52 0.26 4.66
CA VAL A 531 -4.20 1.47 4.16
C VAL A 531 -5.54 1.08 3.56
N TRP A 532 -6.55 1.95 3.64
CA TRP A 532 -7.73 1.84 2.78
C TRP A 532 -7.94 3.13 2.01
N THR A 533 -8.70 3.06 0.93
CA THR A 533 -8.85 4.17 -0.01
C THR A 533 -9.88 5.24 0.43
N GLY A 534 -10.26 5.25 1.71
CA GLY A 534 -11.16 6.23 2.31
C GLY A 534 -12.61 6.13 1.80
N ASP A 535 -13.28 7.29 1.78
CA ASP A 535 -14.73 7.43 1.60
C ASP A 535 -15.13 7.42 0.12
N GLN A 536 -15.25 6.24 -0.47
CA GLN A 536 -15.69 6.08 -1.87
C GLN A 536 -17.20 5.94 -1.97
N GLY A 537 -17.77 6.36 -3.10
CA GLY A 537 -19.19 6.23 -3.37
C GLY A 537 -19.61 4.82 -3.80
N SER A 538 -20.91 4.49 -3.61
CA SER A 538 -21.50 3.21 -4.01
C SER A 538 -21.99 3.28 -5.44
N SER A 539 -21.06 3.22 -6.42
CA SER A 539 -21.38 3.14 -7.85
C SER A 539 -20.37 2.29 -8.61
N PHE A 540 -20.69 1.89 -9.84
CA PHE A 540 -19.79 1.13 -10.69
C PHE A 540 -18.53 1.93 -11.10
N GLU A 541 -18.63 3.27 -11.16
CA GLU A 541 -17.45 4.11 -11.44
C GLU A 541 -16.44 4.03 -10.31
N TYR A 542 -16.88 4.12 -9.04
CA TYR A 542 -16.00 3.94 -7.88
C TYR A 542 -15.49 2.51 -7.76
N PHE A 543 -16.33 1.52 -8.02
CA PHE A 543 -15.95 0.11 -8.07
C PHE A 543 -14.79 -0.13 -9.05
N ASN A 544 -14.91 0.34 -10.31
CA ASN A 544 -13.86 0.20 -11.30
C ASN A 544 -12.60 0.98 -10.92
N SER A 545 -12.75 2.22 -10.45
CA SER A 545 -11.63 3.07 -10.02
C SER A 545 -10.87 2.46 -8.82
N SER A 546 -11.56 1.74 -7.94
CA SER A 546 -10.94 1.11 -6.76
C SER A 546 -9.87 0.08 -7.11
N ILE A 547 -10.01 -0.61 -8.25
CA ILE A 547 -9.04 -1.61 -8.72
C ILE A 547 -7.71 -0.92 -9.02
N GLU A 548 -7.75 0.14 -9.85
CA GLU A 548 -6.53 0.86 -10.26
C GLU A 548 -5.93 1.67 -9.10
N THR A 549 -6.75 2.23 -8.19
CA THR A 549 -6.27 2.93 -6.99
C THR A 549 -5.47 1.99 -6.06
N ASN A 550 -6.02 0.79 -5.76
CA ASN A 550 -5.30 -0.19 -4.95
C ASN A 550 -4.05 -0.73 -5.67
N MET A 551 -4.10 -0.85 -7.00
CA MET A 551 -2.94 -1.23 -7.81
C MET A 551 -1.83 -0.17 -7.75
N ILE A 552 -2.17 1.13 -7.87
CA ILE A 552 -1.21 2.24 -7.74
C ILE A 552 -0.57 2.23 -6.35
N ASN A 553 -1.36 2.05 -5.29
CA ASN A 553 -0.86 1.93 -3.92
C ASN A 553 0.15 0.76 -3.80
N SER A 554 -0.22 -0.42 -4.32
CA SER A 554 0.64 -1.61 -4.32
C SER A 554 1.95 -1.38 -5.08
N LEU A 555 1.88 -0.74 -6.26
CA LEU A 555 3.04 -0.40 -7.09
C LEU A 555 3.94 0.69 -6.48
N CYS A 556 3.47 1.43 -5.51
CA CYS A 556 4.26 2.40 -4.75
C CYS A 556 4.64 1.92 -3.33
N GLY A 557 4.53 0.60 -3.08
CA GLY A 557 5.02 -0.07 -1.86
C GLY A 557 3.96 -0.38 -0.81
N ILE A 558 2.71 0.08 -1.00
CA ILE A 558 1.60 -0.16 -0.06
C ILE A 558 0.79 -1.39 -0.52
N SER A 559 1.36 -2.60 -0.38
CA SER A 559 0.65 -3.83 -0.78
C SER A 559 -0.47 -4.24 0.19
N GLY A 560 -0.44 -3.78 1.44
CA GLY A 560 -1.53 -3.95 2.40
C GLY A 560 -2.60 -2.88 2.19
N THR A 561 -3.43 -3.01 1.15
CA THR A 561 -4.43 -2.00 0.75
C THR A 561 -5.78 -2.63 0.42
N GLY A 562 -6.85 -1.85 0.49
CA GLY A 562 -8.21 -2.26 0.12
C GLY A 562 -9.16 -1.07 0.07
N SER A 563 -10.35 -1.28 -0.48
CA SER A 563 -11.44 -0.30 -0.50
C SER A 563 -12.64 -0.84 0.26
N ASP A 564 -13.47 0.03 0.83
CA ASP A 564 -14.71 -0.38 1.49
C ASP A 564 -15.65 -1.08 0.52
N VAL A 565 -15.92 -2.36 0.78
CA VAL A 565 -16.72 -3.20 -0.11
C VAL A 565 -18.19 -2.76 -0.09
N GLY A 566 -18.71 -2.47 -1.27
CA GLY A 566 -20.03 -1.89 -1.48
C GLY A 566 -20.01 -0.36 -1.55
N GLY A 567 -18.86 0.27 -1.37
CA GLY A 567 -18.69 1.73 -1.25
C GLY A 567 -19.07 2.23 0.15
N PHE A 568 -18.55 3.35 0.58
CA PHE A 568 -18.84 3.95 1.88
C PHE A 568 -20.07 4.87 1.84
N ILE A 569 -20.11 5.77 0.85
CA ILE A 569 -21.16 6.79 0.70
C ILE A 569 -22.26 6.29 -0.26
N ASN A 570 -23.50 6.69 -0.02
CA ASN A 570 -24.68 6.31 -0.80
C ASN A 570 -25.06 4.82 -0.66
N ASN A 571 -26.12 4.41 -1.35
CA ASN A 571 -26.64 3.05 -1.27
C ASN A 571 -26.30 2.27 -2.55
N PRO A 572 -25.64 1.13 -2.45
CA PRO A 572 -25.35 0.26 -3.58
C PRO A 572 -26.63 -0.45 -4.06
N THR A 573 -26.66 -0.82 -5.33
CA THR A 573 -27.61 -1.83 -5.81
C THR A 573 -27.21 -3.22 -5.30
N PRO A 574 -28.15 -4.18 -5.20
CA PRO A 574 -27.81 -5.58 -4.84
C PRO A 574 -26.75 -6.19 -5.76
N GLU A 575 -26.80 -5.90 -7.06
CA GLU A 575 -25.81 -6.36 -8.03
C GLU A 575 -24.41 -5.78 -7.75
N LEU A 576 -24.32 -4.48 -7.44
CA LEU A 576 -23.05 -3.85 -7.08
C LEU A 576 -22.45 -4.48 -5.81
N MET A 577 -23.30 -4.83 -4.82
CA MET A 577 -22.83 -5.55 -3.63
C MET A 577 -22.23 -6.90 -4.01
N LYS A 578 -22.97 -7.73 -4.79
CA LYS A 578 -22.50 -9.03 -5.28
C LYS A 578 -21.10 -8.92 -5.90
N VAL A 579 -20.95 -8.04 -6.87
CA VAL A 579 -19.69 -7.95 -7.63
C VAL A 579 -18.55 -7.32 -6.83
N TRP A 580 -18.87 -6.39 -5.91
CA TRP A 580 -17.82 -5.80 -5.07
C TRP A 580 -17.28 -6.77 -4.00
N TYR A 581 -18.13 -7.69 -3.50
CA TYR A 581 -17.63 -8.77 -2.66
C TYR A 581 -16.71 -9.73 -3.42
N ASN A 582 -17.02 -10.04 -4.70
CA ASN A 582 -16.14 -10.85 -5.55
C ASN A 582 -14.78 -10.14 -5.77
N LEU A 583 -14.80 -8.83 -6.01
CA LEU A 583 -13.58 -8.02 -6.09
C LEU A 583 -12.81 -7.99 -4.77
N GLY A 584 -13.51 -8.00 -3.62
CA GLY A 584 -12.92 -8.03 -2.29
C GLY A 584 -11.91 -9.16 -2.07
N ASN A 585 -12.05 -10.27 -2.81
CA ASN A 585 -11.07 -11.36 -2.79
C ASN A 585 -9.67 -10.95 -3.29
N PHE A 586 -9.59 -9.89 -4.08
CA PHE A 586 -8.34 -9.34 -4.61
C PHE A 586 -7.85 -8.13 -3.83
N TYR A 587 -8.57 -7.70 -2.79
CA TYR A 587 -8.05 -6.70 -1.85
C TYR A 587 -7.27 -7.41 -0.75
N PRO A 588 -5.99 -7.11 -0.54
CA PRO A 588 -5.27 -7.60 0.64
C PRO A 588 -6.01 -7.30 1.94
N PHE A 589 -6.59 -6.11 2.08
CA PHE A 589 -7.51 -5.74 3.15
C PHE A 589 -8.96 -5.83 2.69
N PHE A 590 -9.72 -6.79 3.23
CA PHE A 590 -11.08 -7.10 2.82
C PHE A 590 -12.10 -6.74 3.91
N ARG A 591 -12.67 -5.54 3.83
CA ARG A 591 -13.62 -5.00 4.82
C ARG A 591 -14.95 -4.59 4.17
N GLY A 592 -16.07 -5.10 4.69
CA GLY A 592 -17.39 -4.50 4.49
C GLY A 592 -17.54 -3.30 5.42
N HIS A 593 -17.78 -2.10 4.88
CA HIS A 593 -17.97 -0.88 5.65
C HIS A 593 -18.92 0.09 4.94
N SER A 594 -19.63 0.94 5.72
CA SER A 594 -20.58 1.91 5.16
C SER A 594 -20.85 3.06 6.14
N SER A 595 -21.20 4.23 5.57
CA SER A 595 -21.50 5.45 6.31
C SER A 595 -22.80 5.37 7.10
N ILE A 596 -22.90 6.14 8.17
CA ILE A 596 -24.13 6.40 8.89
C ILE A 596 -25.20 7.01 7.96
N GLY A 597 -26.45 6.60 8.10
CA GLY A 597 -27.55 7.08 7.23
C GLY A 597 -27.70 6.32 5.91
N THR A 598 -26.81 5.39 5.58
CA THR A 598 -26.97 4.43 4.47
C THR A 598 -27.76 3.20 4.94
N ILE A 599 -28.31 2.43 3.97
CA ILE A 599 -28.94 1.15 4.29
C ILE A 599 -27.97 0.20 4.99
N ARG A 600 -28.51 -0.72 5.79
CA ARG A 600 -27.76 -1.85 6.33
C ARG A 600 -27.36 -2.79 5.20
N ARG A 601 -26.16 -3.39 5.30
CA ARG A 601 -25.54 -4.14 4.17
C ARG A 601 -25.03 -5.51 4.56
N GLU A 602 -25.44 -6.01 5.70
CA GLU A 602 -25.10 -7.36 6.13
C GLU A 602 -25.73 -8.37 5.13
N PRO A 603 -25.03 -9.47 4.79
CA PRO A 603 -25.41 -10.37 3.68
C PRO A 603 -26.88 -10.82 3.72
N TRP A 604 -27.39 -11.16 4.90
CA TRP A 604 -28.77 -11.68 5.11
C TRP A 604 -29.89 -10.66 4.88
N LEU A 605 -29.56 -9.40 4.65
CA LEU A 605 -30.54 -8.35 4.35
C LEU A 605 -30.88 -8.23 2.86
N PHE A 606 -30.19 -8.99 2.03
CA PHE A 606 -30.41 -9.07 0.59
C PHE A 606 -31.23 -10.32 0.23
N GLU A 607 -31.80 -10.33 -0.96
CA GLU A 607 -32.46 -11.52 -1.52
C GLU A 607 -31.51 -12.71 -1.54
N LYS A 608 -32.08 -13.93 -1.45
CA LYS A 608 -31.31 -15.16 -1.25
C LYS A 608 -30.15 -15.33 -2.24
N GLU A 609 -30.35 -15.06 -3.52
CA GLU A 609 -29.32 -15.19 -4.55
C GLU A 609 -28.11 -14.28 -4.26
N ILE A 610 -28.37 -13.03 -3.91
CA ILE A 610 -27.31 -12.05 -3.58
C ILE A 610 -26.63 -12.43 -2.26
N CYS A 611 -27.42 -12.81 -1.25
CA CYS A 611 -26.90 -13.28 0.03
C CYS A 611 -25.95 -14.47 -0.13
N ASP A 612 -26.39 -15.49 -0.85
CA ASP A 612 -25.58 -16.71 -1.10
C ASP A 612 -24.29 -16.34 -1.85
N SER A 613 -24.36 -15.50 -2.88
CA SER A 613 -23.17 -15.04 -3.62
C SER A 613 -22.17 -14.26 -2.77
N ILE A 614 -22.64 -13.39 -1.86
CA ILE A 614 -21.78 -12.67 -0.91
C ILE A 614 -21.11 -13.66 0.04
N ILE A 615 -21.86 -14.65 0.56
CA ILE A 615 -21.32 -15.67 1.46
C ILE A 615 -20.26 -16.50 0.75
N GLU A 616 -20.52 -16.92 -0.49
CA GLU A 616 -19.54 -17.66 -1.30
C GLU A 616 -18.27 -16.85 -1.56
N SER A 617 -18.40 -15.55 -1.83
CA SER A 617 -17.26 -14.65 -2.00
C SER A 617 -16.42 -14.54 -0.72
N ILE A 618 -17.07 -14.40 0.44
CA ILE A 618 -16.35 -14.40 1.73
C ILE A 618 -15.67 -15.75 1.95
N ARG A 619 -16.35 -16.89 1.69
CA ARG A 619 -15.78 -18.23 1.83
C ARG A 619 -14.58 -18.45 0.89
N LEU A 620 -14.64 -17.94 -0.36
CA LEU A 620 -13.53 -18.00 -1.30
C LEU A 620 -12.26 -17.35 -0.73
N ARG A 621 -12.38 -16.20 0.00
CA ARG A 621 -11.26 -15.61 0.71
C ARG A 621 -10.62 -16.59 1.69
N TYR A 622 -11.40 -17.35 2.42
CA TYR A 622 -10.88 -18.30 3.41
C TYR A 622 -10.29 -19.56 2.76
N HIS A 623 -10.82 -20.01 1.63
CA HIS A 623 -10.18 -21.06 0.82
C HIS A 623 -8.80 -20.63 0.32
N LEU A 624 -8.63 -19.35 -0.07
CA LEU A 624 -7.40 -18.77 -0.56
C LEU A 624 -6.52 -18.17 0.54
N LEU A 625 -6.94 -18.15 1.81
CA LEU A 625 -6.28 -17.36 2.86
C LEU A 625 -4.81 -17.73 3.04
N MET A 626 -4.48 -19.03 3.03
CA MET A 626 -3.10 -19.48 3.17
C MET A 626 -2.26 -19.17 1.92
N TYR A 627 -2.87 -19.11 0.72
CA TYR A 627 -2.23 -18.59 -0.47
C TYR A 627 -1.91 -17.10 -0.31
N VAL A 628 -2.88 -16.27 0.10
CA VAL A 628 -2.69 -14.83 0.34
C VAL A 628 -1.59 -14.60 1.38
N TYR A 629 -1.60 -15.38 2.46
CA TYR A 629 -0.59 -15.30 3.52
C TYR A 629 0.81 -15.65 3.02
N THR A 630 0.91 -16.67 2.16
CA THR A 630 2.17 -17.04 1.49
C THR A 630 2.69 -15.91 0.61
N LYS A 631 1.80 -15.23 -0.15
CA LYS A 631 2.20 -14.08 -0.99
C LYS A 631 2.69 -12.90 -0.14
N PHE A 632 2.12 -12.64 1.03
CA PHE A 632 2.65 -11.64 1.96
C PHE A 632 4.04 -12.02 2.48
N TYR A 633 4.26 -13.29 2.84
CA TYR A 633 5.59 -13.76 3.23
C TYR A 633 6.63 -13.55 2.13
N GLU A 634 6.31 -13.86 0.89
CA GLU A 634 7.18 -13.61 -0.26
C GLU A 634 7.40 -12.12 -0.49
N HIS A 635 6.34 -11.30 -0.42
CA HIS A 635 6.38 -9.84 -0.58
C HIS A 635 7.33 -9.17 0.43
N ILE A 636 7.27 -9.55 1.71
CA ILE A 636 8.17 -8.97 2.74
C ILE A 636 9.65 -9.38 2.55
N LYS A 637 9.94 -10.36 1.72
CA LYS A 637 11.30 -10.80 1.38
C LYS A 637 11.86 -10.15 0.12
N ASN A 638 11.00 -9.89 -0.86
CA ASN A 638 11.44 -9.47 -2.20
C ASN A 638 10.90 -8.11 -2.65
N GLY A 639 9.91 -7.52 -1.94
CA GLY A 639 9.30 -6.23 -2.27
C GLY A 639 8.40 -6.25 -3.51
N ILE A 640 8.12 -7.41 -4.11
CA ILE A 640 7.29 -7.49 -5.32
C ILE A 640 5.83 -7.17 -4.97
N PRO A 641 5.17 -6.24 -5.67
CA PRO A 641 3.77 -5.90 -5.43
C PRO A 641 2.84 -7.11 -5.51
N ILE A 642 1.87 -7.21 -4.58
CA ILE A 642 0.89 -8.31 -4.59
C ILE A 642 -0.15 -8.07 -5.68
N LEU A 643 -0.70 -6.85 -5.75
CA LEU A 643 -1.62 -6.43 -6.81
C LEU A 643 -0.84 -5.68 -7.88
N LYS A 644 -0.92 -6.14 -9.13
CA LYS A 644 -0.10 -5.62 -10.24
C LYS A 644 -0.75 -5.79 -11.61
N PRO A 645 -0.35 -5.00 -12.63
CA PRO A 645 -0.90 -5.11 -13.99
C PRO A 645 -0.35 -6.30 -14.76
N MET A 646 -1.09 -6.74 -15.78
CA MET A 646 -0.75 -7.90 -16.64
C MET A 646 0.61 -7.79 -17.32
N TRP A 647 0.97 -6.60 -17.83
CA TRP A 647 2.25 -6.37 -18.53
C TRP A 647 3.49 -6.59 -17.65
N MET A 648 3.32 -6.54 -16.33
CA MET A 648 4.43 -6.77 -15.40
C MET A 648 4.85 -8.24 -15.37
N LYS A 649 3.91 -9.16 -15.48
CA LYS A 649 4.15 -10.61 -15.54
C LYS A 649 4.35 -11.10 -16.98
N PHE A 650 3.49 -10.69 -17.91
CA PHE A 650 3.49 -11.17 -19.29
C PHE A 650 4.25 -10.21 -20.22
N ARG A 651 5.57 -10.17 -20.05
CA ARG A 651 6.46 -9.24 -20.75
C ARG A 651 6.53 -9.47 -22.26
N ASP A 652 6.36 -10.72 -22.73
CA ASP A 652 6.27 -11.04 -24.15
C ASP A 652 5.07 -10.35 -24.80
N ASN A 653 3.98 -10.21 -24.04
CA ASN A 653 2.74 -9.55 -24.43
C ASN A 653 2.65 -8.09 -23.94
N PHE A 654 3.78 -7.45 -23.64
CA PHE A 654 3.81 -6.08 -23.12
C PHE A 654 2.99 -5.11 -23.97
N ASP A 655 3.19 -5.13 -25.30
CA ASP A 655 2.50 -4.23 -26.23
C ASP A 655 0.99 -4.49 -26.32
N ASP A 656 0.55 -5.72 -26.05
CA ASP A 656 -0.87 -6.07 -26.01
C ASP A 656 -1.53 -5.44 -24.77
N PHE A 657 -0.91 -5.57 -23.57
CA PHE A 657 -1.49 -5.14 -22.30
C PHE A 657 -1.29 -3.66 -21.98
N ILE A 658 -0.18 -3.03 -22.41
CA ILE A 658 0.06 -1.61 -22.19
C ILE A 658 -0.98 -0.72 -22.90
N ASN A 659 -1.50 -1.21 -24.03
CA ASN A 659 -2.47 -0.50 -24.85
C ASN A 659 -3.94 -0.87 -24.55
N THR A 660 -4.24 -1.53 -23.43
CA THR A 660 -5.62 -1.75 -22.99
C THR A 660 -6.24 -0.44 -22.51
N LYS A 661 -7.55 -0.30 -22.67
CA LYS A 661 -8.25 0.94 -22.32
C LYS A 661 -8.22 1.21 -20.81
N GLU A 662 -8.43 0.17 -20.02
CA GLU A 662 -8.45 0.20 -18.56
C GLU A 662 -7.55 -0.90 -18.01
N GLN A 663 -6.56 -0.53 -17.22
CA GLN A 663 -5.62 -1.50 -16.63
C GLN A 663 -6.28 -2.35 -15.53
N GLY A 664 -7.41 -1.89 -14.99
CA GLY A 664 -8.23 -2.62 -14.03
C GLY A 664 -9.15 -3.68 -14.62
N SER A 665 -9.23 -3.84 -15.97
CA SER A 665 -10.02 -4.90 -16.60
C SER A 665 -9.45 -6.28 -16.34
N LEU A 666 -8.12 -6.38 -16.39
CA LEU A 666 -7.35 -7.58 -16.10
C LEU A 666 -6.17 -7.20 -15.20
N PHE A 667 -6.01 -7.87 -14.09
CA PHE A 667 -4.92 -7.62 -13.15
C PHE A 667 -4.44 -8.89 -12.46
N ILE A 668 -3.22 -8.89 -11.96
CA ILE A 668 -2.58 -10.02 -11.28
C ILE A 668 -2.68 -9.83 -9.77
N PHE A 669 -3.02 -10.89 -9.05
CA PHE A 669 -2.90 -11.00 -7.61
C PHE A 669 -1.92 -12.14 -7.24
N GLY A 670 -0.85 -11.80 -6.55
CA GLY A 670 0.29 -12.70 -6.43
C GLY A 670 1.01 -12.85 -7.78
N ASP A 671 1.32 -14.06 -8.18
CA ASP A 671 1.83 -14.39 -9.52
C ASP A 671 0.97 -15.48 -10.20
N GLU A 672 -0.03 -15.98 -9.54
CA GLU A 672 -0.80 -17.17 -9.88
C GLU A 672 -2.26 -16.88 -10.27
N LEU A 673 -2.82 -15.74 -9.80
CA LEU A 673 -4.22 -15.41 -10.02
C LEU A 673 -4.38 -14.19 -10.93
N ILE A 674 -5.39 -14.24 -11.79
CA ILE A 674 -5.89 -13.09 -12.56
C ILE A 674 -7.28 -12.73 -12.03
N GLY A 675 -7.46 -11.46 -11.67
CA GLY A 675 -8.78 -10.86 -11.54
C GLY A 675 -9.26 -10.36 -12.89
N CYS A 676 -10.44 -10.84 -13.30
CA CYS A 676 -11.04 -10.50 -14.59
C CYS A 676 -12.35 -9.74 -14.34
N ASN A 677 -12.34 -8.42 -14.56
CA ASN A 677 -13.51 -7.56 -14.40
C ASN A 677 -14.39 -7.59 -15.66
N SER A 678 -15.46 -8.36 -15.61
CA SER A 678 -16.35 -8.57 -16.77
C SER A 678 -17.16 -7.33 -17.18
N TYR A 679 -17.14 -6.26 -16.37
CA TYR A 679 -17.81 -4.98 -16.69
C TYR A 679 -16.98 -4.07 -17.62
N THR A 680 -15.67 -4.25 -17.64
CA THR A 680 -14.75 -3.38 -18.38
C THR A 680 -13.90 -4.11 -19.40
N ILE A 681 -13.75 -5.43 -19.28
CA ILE A 681 -12.95 -6.24 -20.20
C ILE A 681 -13.52 -6.18 -21.63
N THR A 682 -12.65 -6.16 -22.59
CA THR A 682 -12.96 -6.14 -24.03
C THR A 682 -12.76 -7.50 -24.68
N ASP A 683 -13.43 -7.73 -25.84
CA ASP A 683 -13.23 -8.96 -26.63
C ASP A 683 -11.74 -9.16 -27.03
N ARG A 684 -11.02 -8.05 -27.26
CA ARG A 684 -9.57 -8.10 -27.53
C ARG A 684 -8.78 -8.66 -26.34
N GLU A 685 -9.10 -8.27 -25.12
CA GLU A 685 -8.42 -8.76 -23.92
C GLU A 685 -8.75 -10.24 -23.66
N ILE A 686 -9.99 -10.64 -23.92
CA ILE A 686 -10.40 -12.05 -23.89
C ILE A 686 -9.60 -12.86 -24.92
N ASP A 687 -9.46 -12.35 -26.15
CA ASP A 687 -8.64 -13.00 -27.19
C ASP A 687 -7.16 -13.14 -26.77
N ILE A 688 -6.61 -12.12 -26.09
CA ILE A 688 -5.23 -12.20 -25.57
C ILE A 688 -5.12 -13.35 -24.56
N LEU A 689 -6.05 -13.45 -23.58
CA LEU A 689 -6.04 -14.52 -22.59
C LEU A 689 -6.13 -15.92 -23.19
N ILE A 690 -6.96 -16.10 -24.23
CA ILE A 690 -7.24 -17.41 -24.82
C ILE A 690 -6.19 -17.82 -25.86
N ASN A 691 -5.76 -16.89 -26.71
CA ASN A 691 -5.02 -17.23 -27.93
C ASN A 691 -3.58 -16.72 -28.00
N LYS A 692 -3.22 -15.71 -27.17
CA LYS A 692 -1.89 -15.08 -27.25
C LYS A 692 -0.97 -15.39 -26.08
N LEU A 693 -1.50 -15.72 -24.90
CA LEU A 693 -0.66 -16.14 -23.79
C LEU A 693 -0.09 -17.54 -24.06
N LYS A 694 1.20 -17.71 -23.73
CA LYS A 694 1.92 -19.01 -23.86
C LYS A 694 1.63 -19.96 -22.70
N VAL A 695 0.64 -19.66 -21.87
CA VAL A 695 0.22 -20.47 -20.74
C VAL A 695 -1.30 -20.58 -20.74
N PRO A 696 -1.87 -21.74 -20.43
CA PRO A 696 -3.31 -21.90 -20.33
C PRO A 696 -3.84 -21.13 -19.12
N ILE A 697 -5.05 -20.61 -19.23
CA ILE A 697 -5.79 -19.97 -18.15
C ILE A 697 -6.97 -20.86 -17.77
N TYR A 698 -7.23 -21.00 -16.47
CA TYR A 698 -8.28 -21.86 -15.94
C TYR A 698 -9.26 -21.03 -15.10
N ASN A 699 -10.54 -21.40 -15.15
CA ASN A 699 -11.55 -20.82 -14.26
C ASN A 699 -11.52 -21.48 -12.86
N LEU A 700 -12.37 -21.04 -11.96
CA LEU A 700 -12.46 -21.55 -10.58
C LEU A 700 -12.80 -23.05 -10.50
N ASN A 701 -13.49 -23.58 -11.52
CA ASN A 701 -13.85 -25.00 -11.64
C ASN A 701 -12.70 -25.84 -12.24
N GLY A 702 -11.58 -25.25 -12.62
CA GLY A 702 -10.45 -25.91 -13.25
C GLY A 702 -10.61 -26.16 -14.75
N GLU A 703 -11.66 -25.64 -15.39
CA GLU A 703 -11.84 -25.71 -16.84
C GLU A 703 -10.97 -24.63 -17.52
N LYS A 704 -10.42 -24.96 -18.69
CA LYS A 704 -9.71 -23.93 -19.49
C LYS A 704 -10.65 -22.78 -19.82
N PHE A 705 -10.23 -21.56 -19.53
CA PHE A 705 -11.01 -20.35 -19.79
C PHE A 705 -11.29 -20.19 -21.29
N LYS A 706 -12.53 -19.93 -21.64
CA LYS A 706 -12.98 -19.78 -23.01
C LYS A 706 -13.78 -18.50 -23.26
N LYS A 707 -14.50 -18.03 -22.26
CA LYS A 707 -15.38 -16.86 -22.30
C LYS A 707 -15.79 -16.46 -20.91
N ILE A 708 -16.27 -15.25 -20.76
CA ILE A 708 -16.99 -14.81 -19.55
C ILE A 708 -18.40 -15.38 -19.60
N GLU A 709 -18.82 -16.02 -18.53
CA GLU A 709 -20.15 -16.63 -18.41
C GLU A 709 -21.14 -15.73 -17.68
N GLU A 710 -20.65 -14.98 -16.67
CA GLU A 710 -21.46 -14.06 -15.86
C GLU A 710 -20.81 -12.68 -15.74
N LYS A 711 -21.63 -11.66 -15.46
CA LYS A 711 -21.13 -10.33 -15.10
C LYS A 711 -20.66 -10.33 -13.65
N THR A 712 -19.37 -10.44 -13.45
CA THR A 712 -18.72 -10.51 -12.13
C THR A 712 -17.25 -10.11 -12.22
N VAL A 713 -16.51 -10.19 -11.12
CA VAL A 713 -15.04 -10.28 -11.13
C VAL A 713 -14.66 -11.75 -11.01
N GLU A 714 -14.28 -12.36 -12.11
CA GLU A 714 -13.89 -13.76 -12.12
C GLU A 714 -12.48 -13.97 -11.55
N THR A 715 -12.32 -15.05 -10.78
CA THR A 715 -11.01 -15.54 -10.33
C THR A 715 -10.52 -16.57 -11.33
N LEU A 716 -9.42 -16.25 -12.03
CA LEU A 716 -8.79 -17.13 -12.98
C LEU A 716 -7.41 -17.56 -12.50
N PHE A 717 -7.03 -18.80 -12.79
CA PHE A 717 -5.74 -19.39 -12.43
C PHE A 717 -4.82 -19.48 -13.65
N ILE A 718 -3.58 -19.06 -13.48
CA ILE A 718 -2.55 -19.12 -14.52
C ILE A 718 -1.94 -20.52 -14.51
N GLY A 719 -1.88 -21.19 -15.67
CA GLY A 719 -1.20 -22.47 -15.83
C GLY A 719 0.29 -22.41 -15.45
N GLY A 720 0.82 -23.54 -14.99
CA GLY A 720 2.16 -23.63 -14.44
C GLY A 720 2.22 -23.35 -12.93
N ASN A 721 1.08 -23.32 -12.22
CA ASN A 721 1.02 -22.95 -10.82
C ASN A 721 0.32 -23.97 -9.93
N ILE A 722 0.71 -24.01 -8.65
CA ILE A 722 0.13 -24.85 -7.61
C ILE A 722 -0.40 -23.94 -6.50
N ILE A 723 -1.68 -24.05 -6.22
CA ILE A 723 -2.39 -23.21 -5.24
C ILE A 723 -2.76 -24.06 -4.02
N PRO A 724 -2.27 -23.73 -2.83
CA PRO A 724 -2.78 -24.34 -1.60
C PRO A 724 -4.22 -23.84 -1.34
N TRP A 725 -5.15 -24.76 -1.27
CA TRP A 725 -6.57 -24.52 -1.08
C TRP A 725 -7.03 -25.08 0.25
N THR A 726 -7.49 -24.23 1.16
CA THR A 726 -7.99 -24.67 2.47
C THR A 726 -9.38 -25.29 2.34
N GLU A 727 -9.54 -26.48 2.89
CA GLU A 727 -10.84 -27.13 3.01
C GLU A 727 -11.53 -26.77 4.34
N ASN A 728 -12.80 -27.11 4.48
CA ASN A 728 -13.57 -27.02 5.73
C ASN A 728 -13.45 -25.67 6.42
N ILE A 729 -13.98 -24.63 5.75
CA ILE A 729 -13.99 -23.27 6.28
C ILE A 729 -14.91 -23.19 7.50
N GLU A 730 -14.34 -22.81 8.62
CA GLU A 730 -15.02 -22.55 9.87
C GLU A 730 -15.12 -21.03 10.17
N LYS A 731 -15.26 -20.66 11.42
CA LYS A 731 -15.63 -19.34 11.90
C LYS A 731 -14.67 -18.19 11.53
N CYS A 732 -13.36 -18.45 11.47
CA CYS A 732 -12.32 -17.43 11.25
C CYS A 732 -10.97 -18.05 10.86
N SER A 733 -9.97 -17.21 10.60
CA SER A 733 -8.61 -17.59 10.19
C SER A 733 -7.88 -18.50 11.17
N TYR A 734 -8.21 -18.44 12.45
CA TYR A 734 -7.63 -19.36 13.46
C TYR A 734 -7.83 -20.84 13.07
N TYR A 735 -9.03 -21.18 12.63
CA TYR A 735 -9.37 -22.54 12.22
C TYR A 735 -8.80 -22.91 10.84
N VAL A 736 -8.67 -21.93 9.93
CA VAL A 736 -8.04 -22.12 8.61
C VAL A 736 -6.60 -22.59 8.73
N LYS A 737 -5.88 -22.07 9.70
CA LYS A 737 -4.47 -22.42 9.95
C LYS A 737 -4.24 -23.94 10.12
N THR A 738 -5.20 -24.65 10.69
CA THR A 738 -5.12 -26.09 11.01
C THR A 738 -5.98 -26.98 10.11
N ALA A 739 -6.79 -26.38 9.24
CA ALA A 739 -7.69 -27.10 8.34
C ALA A 739 -6.90 -27.90 7.28
N PRO A 740 -7.45 -29.03 6.80
CA PRO A 740 -6.83 -29.79 5.72
C PRO A 740 -6.64 -28.96 4.43
N ILE A 741 -5.55 -29.23 3.71
CA ILE A 741 -5.17 -28.51 2.49
C ILE A 741 -5.29 -29.41 1.26
N THR A 742 -5.96 -28.93 0.24
CA THR A 742 -5.92 -29.49 -1.12
C THR A 742 -4.88 -28.74 -1.94
N LEU A 743 -4.03 -29.43 -2.67
CA LEU A 743 -3.16 -28.82 -3.67
C LEU A 743 -3.91 -28.78 -5.01
N LYS A 744 -4.35 -27.59 -5.42
CA LYS A 744 -4.91 -27.37 -6.77
C LYS A 744 -3.78 -27.03 -7.73
N ILE A 745 -3.55 -27.88 -8.70
CA ILE A 745 -2.43 -27.80 -9.64
C ILE A 745 -2.97 -27.55 -11.04
N PHE A 746 -2.62 -26.39 -11.59
CA PHE A 746 -2.96 -25.97 -12.94
C PHE A 746 -1.68 -26.04 -13.77
N VAL A 747 -1.56 -27.05 -14.63
CA VAL A 747 -0.31 -27.24 -15.38
C VAL A 747 -0.18 -26.29 -16.57
N ASP A 748 1.07 -25.99 -16.94
CA ASP A 748 1.40 -25.32 -18.19
C ASP A 748 1.27 -26.26 -19.40
N GLU A 749 1.56 -25.78 -20.61
CA GLU A 749 1.52 -26.59 -21.82
C GLU A 749 2.55 -27.74 -21.81
N ASN A 750 3.62 -27.61 -21.02
CA ASN A 750 4.64 -28.65 -20.85
C ASN A 750 4.34 -29.58 -19.67
N ARG A 751 3.14 -29.44 -19.05
CA ARG A 751 2.72 -30.19 -17.87
C ARG A 751 3.57 -29.94 -16.62
N ASN A 752 4.20 -28.78 -16.51
CA ASN A 752 4.92 -28.34 -15.32
C ASN A 752 4.04 -27.44 -14.46
N ALA A 753 4.36 -27.37 -13.16
CA ALA A 753 3.78 -26.41 -12.24
C ALA A 753 4.71 -26.21 -11.03
N ILE A 754 4.63 -25.02 -10.41
CA ILE A 754 5.33 -24.68 -9.17
C ILE A 754 4.39 -23.91 -8.25
N GLY A 755 4.57 -24.03 -6.94
CA GLY A 755 3.86 -23.22 -5.95
C GLY A 755 4.48 -23.37 -4.58
N HIS A 756 4.02 -22.51 -3.66
CA HIS A 756 4.56 -22.43 -2.31
C HIS A 756 3.45 -22.41 -1.26
N TYR A 757 3.81 -22.76 -0.04
CA TYR A 757 2.96 -22.68 1.14
C TYR A 757 3.77 -22.21 2.33
N TYR A 758 3.29 -21.16 3.00
CA TYR A 758 3.89 -20.63 4.22
C TYR A 758 2.93 -20.76 5.40
N LEU A 759 3.46 -21.16 6.55
CA LEU A 759 2.71 -21.27 7.80
C LEU A 759 3.62 -20.93 8.98
N ASP A 760 3.15 -20.06 9.88
CA ASP A 760 3.68 -19.81 11.22
C ASP A 760 2.53 -19.76 12.25
N ASP A 761 2.75 -19.18 13.42
CA ASP A 761 1.71 -19.06 14.45
C ASP A 761 0.61 -18.04 14.09
N GLY A 762 0.84 -17.18 13.08
CA GLY A 762 -0.08 -16.15 12.62
C GLY A 762 -0.03 -14.82 13.37
N ILE A 763 0.76 -14.70 14.43
CA ILE A 763 0.78 -13.51 15.32
C ILE A 763 2.17 -13.04 15.74
N SER A 764 3.21 -13.86 15.72
CA SER A 764 4.56 -13.47 16.20
C SER A 764 5.38 -12.80 15.10
N ILE A 765 6.19 -11.77 15.48
CA ILE A 765 7.12 -11.07 14.59
C ILE A 765 8.33 -11.95 14.31
N ASP A 766 9.01 -12.40 15.37
CA ASP A 766 10.18 -13.26 15.31
C ASP A 766 9.75 -14.71 15.48
N THR A 767 9.64 -15.39 14.39
CA THR A 767 9.32 -16.82 14.39
C THR A 767 10.52 -17.68 14.76
N ASN A 768 11.73 -17.08 14.96
CA ASN A 768 12.99 -17.79 15.30
C ASN A 768 13.20 -19.06 14.49
N LYS A 769 12.84 -19.02 13.19
CA LYS A 769 12.81 -20.19 12.32
C LYS A 769 11.65 -21.18 12.60
N GLU A 770 10.69 -20.82 13.45
CA GLU A 770 9.51 -21.63 13.76
C GLU A 770 8.40 -21.36 12.72
N TYR A 771 8.64 -21.71 11.46
CA TYR A 771 7.67 -21.64 10.38
C TYR A 771 7.88 -22.79 9.39
N ILE A 772 6.86 -23.10 8.62
CA ILE A 772 6.91 -24.05 7.50
C ILE A 772 6.95 -23.24 6.21
N TYR A 773 7.88 -23.55 5.30
CA TYR A 773 7.88 -23.00 3.96
C TYR A 773 8.12 -24.13 2.96
N MET A 774 7.04 -24.53 2.29
CA MET A 774 7.04 -25.63 1.33
C MET A 774 7.13 -25.11 -0.10
N GLU A 775 7.89 -25.82 -0.92
CA GLU A 775 7.88 -25.72 -2.37
C GLU A 775 7.26 -27.01 -2.95
N TYR A 776 6.37 -26.82 -3.91
CA TYR A 776 5.77 -27.90 -4.70
C TYR A 776 6.15 -27.72 -6.15
N THR A 777 6.57 -28.81 -6.81
CA THR A 777 6.92 -28.77 -8.24
C THR A 777 6.37 -29.99 -8.96
N ILE A 778 5.79 -29.79 -10.14
CA ILE A 778 5.63 -30.86 -11.13
C ILE A 778 6.63 -30.61 -12.25
N LYS A 779 7.49 -31.62 -12.48
CA LYS A 779 8.43 -31.67 -13.57
C LYS A 779 8.72 -33.13 -13.95
N ASP A 780 8.85 -33.44 -15.25
CA ASP A 780 9.21 -34.76 -15.73
C ASP A 780 8.30 -35.92 -15.19
N LYS A 781 7.00 -35.64 -15.08
CA LYS A 781 5.96 -36.54 -14.54
C LYS A 781 6.09 -36.85 -13.04
N ILE A 782 6.85 -36.02 -12.29
CA ILE A 782 7.02 -36.22 -10.85
C ILE A 782 6.51 -34.97 -10.13
N LEU A 783 5.59 -35.19 -9.21
CA LEU A 783 5.22 -34.18 -8.22
C LEU A 783 6.12 -34.34 -6.99
N LYS A 784 6.84 -33.28 -6.64
CA LYS A 784 7.67 -33.21 -5.43
C LYS A 784 7.16 -32.14 -4.49
N SER A 785 7.16 -32.45 -3.20
CA SER A 785 7.08 -31.47 -2.13
C SER A 785 8.41 -31.41 -1.40
N LYS A 786 8.89 -30.20 -1.08
CA LYS A 786 10.14 -29.97 -0.38
C LYS A 786 9.96 -28.93 0.68
N ASN A 787 10.33 -29.22 1.92
CA ASN A 787 10.42 -28.23 2.97
C ASN A 787 11.71 -27.41 2.78
N LEU A 788 11.59 -26.13 2.48
CA LEU A 788 12.73 -25.20 2.26
C LEU A 788 13.34 -24.73 3.58
N ASN A 789 12.60 -24.87 4.67
CA ASN A 789 13.02 -24.49 6.00
C ASN A 789 13.25 -25.76 6.86
N ASN A 790 14.46 -26.32 6.82
CA ASN A 790 14.84 -27.52 7.55
C ASN A 790 14.83 -27.30 9.06
N ILE A 791 13.66 -27.44 9.71
CA ILE A 791 13.58 -27.33 11.17
C ILE A 791 12.67 -28.43 11.75
N ASP A 792 13.33 -29.34 12.45
CA ASP A 792 12.71 -30.32 13.34
C ASP A 792 12.07 -29.68 14.60
N ASP A 793 12.38 -28.41 14.89
CA ASP A 793 11.97 -27.74 16.13
C ASP A 793 10.53 -27.16 16.08
N PHE A 794 10.01 -26.80 14.90
CA PHE A 794 8.60 -26.43 14.77
C PHE A 794 7.67 -27.60 15.17
N GLU A 795 8.06 -28.83 14.83
CA GLU A 795 7.34 -30.04 15.23
C GLU A 795 7.26 -30.19 16.74
N LYS A 796 8.28 -29.84 17.50
CA LYS A 796 8.34 -30.08 18.95
C LYS A 796 7.45 -29.14 19.77
N LYS A 797 7.22 -27.90 19.28
CA LYS A 797 6.47 -26.89 20.03
C LYS A 797 4.98 -26.78 19.65
N ASN A 798 4.62 -27.05 18.39
CA ASN A 798 3.26 -26.82 17.84
C ASN A 798 2.65 -28.04 17.15
N LEU A 799 3.05 -29.24 17.48
CA LEU A 799 2.77 -30.50 16.77
C LEU A 799 1.29 -30.82 16.52
N ASN A 800 0.38 -30.33 17.35
CA ASN A 800 -1.05 -30.62 17.22
C ASN A 800 -1.76 -29.72 16.19
N GLU A 801 -1.07 -28.71 15.64
CA GLU A 801 -1.67 -27.68 14.79
C GLU A 801 -1.15 -27.68 13.35
N ILE A 802 -0.32 -28.64 12.95
CA ILE A 802 0.16 -28.72 11.56
C ILE A 802 -0.93 -29.36 10.71
N PRO A 803 -1.46 -28.66 9.67
CA PRO A 803 -2.48 -29.22 8.80
C PRO A 803 -1.98 -30.45 8.04
N ILE A 804 -2.92 -31.26 7.58
CA ILE A 804 -2.66 -32.43 6.74
C ILE A 804 -3.10 -32.15 5.30
N TYR A 805 -2.55 -32.90 4.35
CA TYR A 805 -3.07 -32.91 2.99
C TYR A 805 -4.40 -33.64 2.94
N ASN A 806 -5.39 -33.01 2.30
CA ASN A 806 -6.68 -33.63 1.99
C ASN A 806 -6.56 -34.45 0.71
N ARG A 807 -6.23 -33.78 -0.40
CA ARG A 807 -6.07 -34.35 -1.73
C ARG A 807 -5.21 -33.47 -2.64
N ILE A 808 -4.90 -34.04 -3.82
CA ILE A 808 -4.25 -33.32 -4.91
C ILE A 808 -5.20 -33.33 -6.11
N GLU A 809 -5.50 -32.16 -6.69
CA GLU A 809 -6.30 -31.98 -7.90
C GLU A 809 -5.38 -31.43 -9.00
N ILE A 810 -5.26 -32.16 -10.13
CA ILE A 810 -4.37 -31.81 -11.22
C ILE A 810 -5.18 -31.55 -12.49
N PHE A 811 -5.25 -30.31 -12.91
CA PHE A 811 -6.02 -29.83 -14.05
C PHE A 811 -5.14 -29.69 -15.31
N GLY A 812 -5.66 -30.11 -16.46
CA GLY A 812 -5.03 -29.93 -17.77
C GLY A 812 -3.89 -30.92 -18.06
N TYR A 813 -3.65 -31.90 -17.22
CA TYR A 813 -2.54 -32.85 -17.38
C TYR A 813 -2.85 -33.99 -18.40
N GLY A 814 -4.13 -34.27 -18.63
CA GLY A 814 -4.59 -35.48 -19.26
C GLY A 814 -4.67 -36.65 -18.27
N LYS A 815 -5.27 -37.77 -18.67
CA LYS A 815 -5.53 -38.89 -17.77
C LYS A 815 -4.23 -39.54 -17.24
N ILE A 816 -4.11 -39.63 -15.90
CA ILE A 816 -3.10 -40.39 -15.19
C ILE A 816 -3.71 -41.75 -14.84
N ASN A 817 -3.10 -42.88 -15.27
CA ASN A 817 -3.63 -44.22 -15.07
C ASN A 817 -3.33 -44.75 -13.67
N SER A 818 -2.13 -44.50 -13.13
CA SER A 818 -1.73 -44.85 -11.77
C SER A 818 -0.59 -43.96 -11.29
N VAL A 819 -0.27 -44.02 -10.00
CA VAL A 819 0.86 -43.31 -9.40
C VAL A 819 1.75 -44.25 -8.62
N LYS A 820 3.07 -43.95 -8.58
CA LYS A 820 4.04 -44.61 -7.70
C LYS A 820 4.50 -43.62 -6.64
N SER A 821 4.53 -44.02 -5.40
CA SER A 821 4.99 -43.21 -4.28
C SER A 821 5.54 -44.09 -3.17
N GLU A 822 6.41 -43.57 -2.34
CA GLU A 822 6.80 -44.17 -1.05
C GLU A 822 5.68 -44.11 -0.02
N LEU A 823 4.66 -43.30 -0.27
CA LEU A 823 3.42 -43.29 0.52
C LEU A 823 2.65 -44.60 0.30
N LYS A 824 1.69 -44.87 1.20
CA LYS A 824 0.76 -46.01 1.03
C LYS A 824 0.10 -45.96 -0.33
N GLU A 825 -0.48 -47.05 -0.77
CA GLU A 825 -1.18 -47.20 -2.06
C GLU A 825 -2.15 -46.00 -2.27
N LEU A 826 -1.86 -45.17 -3.30
CA LEU A 826 -2.65 -43.99 -3.67
C LEU A 826 -3.56 -44.35 -4.85
N LYS A 827 -4.83 -43.96 -4.76
CA LYS A 827 -5.79 -44.09 -5.86
C LYS A 827 -5.89 -42.80 -6.63
N VAL A 828 -5.95 -42.91 -7.95
CA VAL A 828 -6.18 -41.78 -8.86
C VAL A 828 -7.56 -41.92 -9.49
N ASN A 829 -8.39 -40.92 -9.36
CA ASN A 829 -9.67 -40.78 -10.05
C ASN A 829 -9.54 -39.71 -11.12
N TYR A 830 -10.04 -39.98 -12.34
CA TYR A 830 -10.01 -39.01 -13.43
C TYR A 830 -11.41 -38.51 -13.75
N GLU A 831 -11.60 -37.20 -13.73
CA GLU A 831 -12.81 -36.46 -14.12
C GLU A 831 -12.65 -35.88 -15.50
N PRO A 832 -13.24 -36.47 -16.55
CA PRO A 832 -13.03 -36.05 -17.95
C PRO A 832 -13.57 -34.61 -18.22
N LYS A 833 -14.61 -34.18 -17.50
CA LYS A 833 -15.27 -32.90 -17.76
C LYS A 833 -14.28 -31.73 -17.61
N ASN A 834 -13.45 -31.77 -16.55
CA ASN A 834 -12.52 -30.69 -16.19
C ASN A 834 -11.05 -31.08 -16.49
N ASP A 835 -10.82 -32.20 -17.16
CA ASP A 835 -9.48 -32.83 -17.33
C ASP A 835 -8.72 -32.85 -15.99
N CYS A 836 -9.38 -33.32 -14.93
CA CYS A 836 -8.87 -33.31 -13.57
C CYS A 836 -8.53 -34.73 -13.07
N ASN A 837 -7.31 -34.89 -12.56
CA ASN A 837 -6.91 -36.10 -11.83
C ASN A 837 -6.94 -35.80 -10.33
N ILE A 838 -7.64 -36.60 -9.54
CA ILE A 838 -7.80 -36.47 -8.09
C ILE A 838 -7.06 -37.60 -7.39
N ILE A 839 -6.12 -37.25 -6.50
CA ILE A 839 -5.36 -38.19 -5.67
C ILE A 839 -5.75 -37.93 -4.21
N GLU A 840 -6.44 -38.87 -3.58
CA GLU A 840 -6.88 -38.73 -2.19
C GLU A 840 -5.72 -39.00 -1.20
N LEU A 841 -5.52 -38.11 -0.25
CA LEU A 841 -4.45 -38.18 0.76
C LEU A 841 -4.93 -38.18 2.21
N LEU A 842 -6.19 -37.85 2.47
CA LEU A 842 -6.72 -37.67 3.82
C LEU A 842 -6.49 -38.89 4.72
N ASP A 843 -6.72 -40.08 4.22
CA ASP A 843 -6.54 -41.37 4.94
C ASP A 843 -5.06 -41.63 5.29
N ASN A 844 -4.13 -41.01 4.58
CA ASN A 844 -2.70 -41.17 4.83
C ASN A 844 -2.20 -40.24 5.96
N LYS A 845 -2.99 -39.24 6.36
CA LYS A 845 -2.67 -38.26 7.41
C LYS A 845 -1.28 -37.61 7.29
N ILE A 846 -0.88 -37.29 6.04
CA ILE A 846 0.41 -36.69 5.75
C ILE A 846 0.37 -35.23 6.17
N LYS A 847 1.24 -34.86 7.12
CA LYS A 847 1.37 -33.48 7.55
C LYS A 847 2.02 -32.64 6.46
N ILE A 848 1.62 -31.36 6.35
CA ILE A 848 2.03 -30.46 5.27
C ILE A 848 3.54 -30.18 5.25
N ASN A 849 4.23 -30.27 6.38
CA ASN A 849 5.68 -30.10 6.48
C ASN A 849 6.51 -31.31 6.01
N LYS A 850 5.87 -32.41 5.63
CA LYS A 850 6.58 -33.61 5.13
C LYS A 850 6.81 -33.52 3.63
N SER A 851 8.05 -33.80 3.24
CA SER A 851 8.42 -33.96 1.83
C SER A 851 7.94 -35.31 1.30
N PHE A 852 7.47 -35.33 0.06
CA PHE A 852 7.06 -36.57 -0.66
C PHE A 852 7.34 -36.44 -2.15
N GLU A 853 7.39 -37.62 -2.82
CA GLU A 853 7.43 -37.71 -4.28
C GLU A 853 6.31 -38.60 -4.78
N ILE A 854 5.67 -38.21 -5.88
CA ILE A 854 4.63 -38.96 -6.57
C ILE A 854 4.97 -39.00 -8.07
N GLU A 855 5.28 -40.16 -8.61
CA GLU A 855 5.51 -40.39 -10.04
C GLU A 855 4.21 -40.75 -10.74
N PHE A 856 3.88 -40.07 -11.84
CA PHE A 856 2.69 -40.29 -12.64
C PHE A 856 2.96 -41.32 -13.75
N VAL A 857 2.13 -42.38 -13.82
CA VAL A 857 2.15 -43.40 -14.88
C VAL A 857 0.98 -43.12 -15.81
N GLN A 858 1.29 -42.78 -17.07
CA GLN A 858 0.30 -42.52 -18.13
C GLN A 858 -0.06 -43.81 -18.89
#